data_1315cf4112c03935f809e9d1dcab1344
#
_entry.id   1315cf4112c03935f809e9d1dcab1344
#
_cell.length_a   1.000
_cell.length_b   1.000
_cell.length_c   1.000
_cell.angle_alpha   90.00
_cell.angle_beta   90.00
_cell.angle_gamma   90.00
#
_symmetry.space_group_name_H-M   'P 1'
#
loop_
_entity.id
_entity.type
_entity.pdbx_description
1 polymer ?
#
loop_
_entity_poly.entity_id
_entity_poly.type
_entity_poly.pdbx_seq_one_letter_code
_entity_poly.pdbx_strand_id
1 'polypeptide(L)'
;MTNEQFAAEIRAGIPDVLPEPKPYDKEINHAPRRKEILSEDEKKLALRNALRYFPAKFHKELAPEFAKELHDYGRIYMYRFRPSYDIYARPIDEYPHKSKQAAAIMLMIQNNLDPAVAQHPHELIVYGGNGAIFQNWAQYRLVMKYLSEMTDEQTLVMYSGHPLGLFPSHKNAPRVVVTNGMVIPNYSKPDDWERLNALGVSQYGQMTAGSYMYIGPQGIVHGTTITVLNAARKKMKDEPGRTDIHGMLFVSSGLGGMSGAQPKAGNIAGVVSVVAEINPKAAQKRYDQGWVDELHDNLDELIPAVRKAVAERKTVSMAYVGNVVDLWERLADEGIKVDLGSDQTSLHNPWAGGYYPVGMTLEESKKMMAEQPELFRERVQESLRRQVAAINRLTDAGMYFFDYGNAFLLQSQRAGADIMAENGKFRYPSYVQDIMGPMFFDYGFGPFRWVCTSGNPEDLATTDRIAAEVMEEIKRTAPDEIKGQMEDNIHWIKEAGPNHLVVGSQARILYADAEGRAKIALAFNEAIKKGEISRPIVLGRDHHDVSGTDSPFRETSNIYDGSQFCADMAVQNVIGDSFRGATWVSLHNGGGVGWGEVINGGFGMVIDGGEDSARHISEMLFWDVNNGIARRSWARNEGSIRSIEREMQRTPGLNVTLPNLVDDSIIDNAF
;
A
#
# COMPACT_ATOMS: atom_id res chain seq x y z
N MET A 1 -20.42 -10.44 -22.50
CA MET A 1 -21.58 -9.84 -21.79
C MET A 1 -21.82 -8.45 -22.36
N THR A 2 -23.09 -8.05 -22.57
CA THR A 2 -23.42 -6.67 -22.99
C THR A 2 -23.41 -5.73 -21.80
N ASN A 3 -23.31 -4.41 -22.04
CA ASN A 3 -23.38 -3.40 -20.97
C ASN A 3 -24.73 -3.44 -20.23
N GLU A 4 -25.82 -3.78 -20.91
CA GLU A 4 -27.14 -3.96 -20.29
C GLU A 4 -27.15 -5.15 -19.30
N GLN A 5 -26.57 -6.28 -19.70
CA GLN A 5 -26.46 -7.46 -18.84
C GLN A 5 -25.57 -7.18 -17.62
N PHE A 6 -24.44 -6.48 -17.81
CA PHE A 6 -23.57 -6.03 -16.75
C PHE A 6 -24.31 -5.13 -15.75
N ALA A 7 -25.00 -4.11 -16.25
CA ALA A 7 -25.79 -3.20 -15.43
C ALA A 7 -26.91 -3.91 -14.67
N ALA A 8 -27.59 -4.87 -15.32
CA ALA A 8 -28.65 -5.66 -14.69
C ALA A 8 -28.12 -6.52 -13.53
N GLU A 9 -26.97 -7.17 -13.73
CA GLU A 9 -26.36 -8.01 -12.66
C GLU A 9 -25.91 -7.16 -11.46
N ILE A 10 -25.34 -5.97 -11.69
CA ILE A 10 -25.00 -5.04 -10.60
C ILE A 10 -26.24 -4.64 -9.81
N ARG A 11 -27.32 -4.19 -10.50
CA ARG A 11 -28.55 -3.75 -9.84
C ARG A 11 -29.27 -4.87 -9.10
N ALA A 12 -29.12 -6.10 -9.53
CA ALA A 12 -29.72 -7.25 -8.86
C ALA A 12 -29.17 -7.46 -7.44
N GLY A 13 -27.87 -7.17 -7.22
CA GLY A 13 -27.23 -7.41 -5.92
C GLY A 13 -27.27 -8.90 -5.55
N ILE A 14 -27.94 -9.24 -4.44
CA ILE A 14 -28.20 -10.64 -4.10
C ILE A 14 -29.29 -11.20 -5.03
N PRO A 15 -29.02 -12.26 -5.79
CA PRO A 15 -29.97 -12.80 -6.77
C PRO A 15 -31.24 -13.36 -6.11
N ASP A 16 -32.39 -13.22 -6.77
CA ASP A 16 -33.67 -13.81 -6.33
C ASP A 16 -33.73 -15.33 -6.53
N VAL A 17 -32.86 -15.85 -7.37
CA VAL A 17 -32.63 -17.28 -7.62
C VAL A 17 -31.16 -17.57 -7.35
N LEU A 18 -30.88 -18.67 -6.62
CA LEU A 18 -29.49 -19.05 -6.34
C LEU A 18 -28.74 -19.36 -7.64
N PRO A 19 -27.57 -18.78 -7.86
CA PRO A 19 -26.69 -19.20 -8.96
C PRO A 19 -26.25 -20.65 -8.76
N GLU A 20 -25.86 -21.31 -9.84
CA GLU A 20 -25.23 -22.63 -9.72
C GLU A 20 -23.92 -22.53 -8.92
N PRO A 21 -23.60 -23.56 -8.09
CA PRO A 21 -22.31 -23.61 -7.40
C PRO A 21 -21.14 -23.53 -8.37
N LYS A 22 -20.17 -22.70 -8.08
CA LYS A 22 -18.96 -22.56 -8.90
C LYS A 22 -17.90 -23.56 -8.44
N PRO A 23 -17.34 -24.38 -9.35
CA PRO A 23 -16.30 -25.32 -8.99
C PRO A 23 -15.03 -24.59 -8.51
N TYR A 24 -14.31 -25.23 -7.62
CA TYR A 24 -12.98 -24.78 -7.23
C TYR A 24 -11.99 -25.05 -8.38
N ASP A 25 -11.38 -24.01 -8.87
CA ASP A 25 -10.41 -24.07 -9.95
C ASP A 25 -9.00 -24.06 -9.38
N LYS A 26 -8.28 -25.17 -9.50
CA LYS A 26 -6.91 -25.35 -8.97
C LYS A 26 -5.85 -24.54 -9.74
N GLU A 27 -6.15 -24.10 -10.96
CA GLU A 27 -5.22 -23.30 -11.76
C GLU A 27 -5.14 -21.83 -11.31
N ILE A 28 -6.08 -21.40 -10.49
CA ILE A 28 -6.12 -20.05 -9.93
C ILE A 28 -5.19 -19.94 -8.73
N ASN A 29 -4.52 -18.80 -8.58
CA ASN A 29 -3.72 -18.49 -7.41
C ASN A 29 -4.61 -18.10 -6.21
N HIS A 30 -5.12 -19.11 -5.52
CA HIS A 30 -5.95 -18.94 -4.33
C HIS A 30 -5.15 -18.47 -3.11
N ALA A 31 -5.83 -17.76 -2.20
CA ALA A 31 -5.28 -17.45 -0.89
C ALA A 31 -5.00 -18.72 -0.08
N PRO A 32 -3.94 -18.75 0.73
CA PRO A 32 -3.67 -19.88 1.62
C PRO A 32 -4.85 -20.15 2.58
N ARG A 33 -5.07 -21.42 2.89
CA ARG A 33 -6.03 -21.80 3.93
C ARG A 33 -5.69 -21.11 5.24
N ARG A 34 -6.67 -20.50 5.88
CA ARG A 34 -6.50 -19.86 7.19
C ARG A 34 -6.63 -20.88 8.32
N LYS A 35 -5.97 -20.58 9.45
CA LYS A 35 -6.05 -21.41 10.65
C LYS A 35 -7.51 -21.54 11.10
N GLU A 36 -7.92 -22.74 11.47
CA GLU A 36 -9.19 -22.99 12.14
C GLU A 36 -9.05 -22.56 13.61
N ILE A 37 -9.83 -21.58 14.03
CA ILE A 37 -9.68 -20.95 15.35
C ILE A 37 -11.02 -20.90 16.11
N LEU A 38 -12.15 -21.15 15.43
CA LEU A 38 -13.47 -21.03 16.02
C LEU A 38 -13.87 -22.30 16.80
N SER A 39 -14.46 -22.12 17.97
CA SER A 39 -15.18 -23.17 18.68
C SER A 39 -16.45 -23.60 17.92
N GLU A 40 -17.06 -24.71 18.28
CA GLU A 40 -18.28 -25.21 17.64
C GLU A 40 -19.45 -24.21 17.73
N ASP A 41 -19.58 -23.48 18.83
CA ASP A 41 -20.62 -22.46 18.96
C ASP A 41 -20.30 -21.21 18.12
N GLU A 42 -19.04 -20.87 18.01
CA GLU A 42 -18.58 -19.77 17.14
C GLU A 42 -18.73 -20.10 15.65
N LYS A 43 -18.54 -21.36 15.24
CA LYS A 43 -18.85 -21.81 13.87
C LYS A 43 -20.33 -21.61 13.54
N LYS A 44 -21.24 -21.93 14.47
CA LYS A 44 -22.66 -21.64 14.32
C LYS A 44 -22.93 -20.15 14.21
N LEU A 45 -22.22 -19.32 15.00
CA LEU A 45 -22.34 -17.85 14.92
C LEU A 45 -21.83 -17.33 13.57
N ALA A 46 -20.70 -17.81 13.07
CA ALA A 46 -20.17 -17.48 11.75
C ALA A 46 -21.17 -17.79 10.63
N LEU A 47 -21.83 -18.97 10.69
CA LEU A 47 -22.89 -19.32 9.75
C LEU A 47 -24.11 -18.39 9.83
N ARG A 48 -24.54 -17.99 11.03
CA ARG A 48 -25.61 -17.01 11.19
C ARG A 48 -25.22 -15.66 10.57
N ASN A 49 -23.99 -15.23 10.79
CA ASN A 49 -23.45 -14.01 10.21
C ASN A 49 -23.35 -14.07 8.67
N ALA A 50 -23.03 -15.22 8.11
CA ALA A 50 -23.00 -15.42 6.67
C ALA A 50 -24.42 -15.47 6.06
N LEU A 51 -25.34 -16.19 6.69
CA LEU A 51 -26.70 -16.37 6.17
C LEU A 51 -27.55 -15.09 6.24
N ARG A 52 -27.21 -14.13 7.10
CA ARG A 52 -27.96 -12.86 7.25
C ARG A 52 -28.02 -12.00 5.95
N TYR A 53 -27.15 -12.26 4.99
CA TYR A 53 -27.18 -11.58 3.69
C TYR A 53 -28.29 -12.08 2.77
N PHE A 54 -28.90 -13.24 3.06
CA PHE A 54 -29.77 -13.95 2.16
C PHE A 54 -31.18 -14.13 2.72
N PRO A 55 -32.21 -14.13 1.85
CA PRO A 55 -33.57 -14.50 2.24
C PRO A 55 -33.63 -15.91 2.86
N ALA A 56 -34.52 -16.10 3.83
CA ALA A 56 -34.66 -17.36 4.59
C ALA A 56 -34.87 -18.60 3.70
N LYS A 57 -35.52 -18.41 2.54
CA LYS A 57 -35.76 -19.49 1.55
C LYS A 57 -34.48 -20.19 1.09
N PHE A 58 -33.31 -19.50 1.16
CA PHE A 58 -32.02 -20.03 0.71
C PHE A 58 -31.18 -20.62 1.84
N HIS A 59 -31.53 -20.40 3.10
CA HIS A 59 -30.68 -20.78 4.23
C HIS A 59 -30.43 -22.29 4.30
N LYS A 60 -31.42 -23.12 3.95
CA LYS A 60 -31.28 -24.60 4.00
C LYS A 60 -30.22 -25.10 2.99
N GLU A 61 -30.12 -24.45 1.83
CA GLU A 61 -29.16 -24.84 0.79
C GLU A 61 -27.77 -24.23 1.07
N LEU A 62 -27.71 -22.97 1.51
CA LEU A 62 -26.45 -22.27 1.72
C LEU A 62 -25.71 -22.65 3.00
N ALA A 63 -26.42 -23.06 4.06
CA ALA A 63 -25.78 -23.38 5.32
C ALA A 63 -24.71 -24.49 5.22
N PRO A 64 -24.97 -25.66 4.60
CA PRO A 64 -23.94 -26.69 4.41
C PRO A 64 -22.80 -26.24 3.49
N GLU A 65 -23.08 -25.41 2.47
CA GLU A 65 -22.06 -24.85 1.58
C GLU A 65 -21.10 -23.92 2.33
N PHE A 66 -21.63 -22.98 3.11
CA PHE A 66 -20.82 -22.07 3.91
C PHE A 66 -20.09 -22.75 5.06
N ALA A 67 -20.69 -23.81 5.65
CA ALA A 67 -19.99 -24.64 6.64
C ALA A 67 -18.78 -25.34 6.00
N LYS A 68 -18.92 -25.82 4.75
CA LYS A 68 -17.83 -26.42 3.99
C LYS A 68 -16.74 -25.40 3.67
N GLU A 69 -17.08 -24.18 3.22
CA GLU A 69 -16.09 -23.11 2.98
C GLU A 69 -15.31 -22.80 4.27
N LEU A 70 -16.01 -22.65 5.42
CA LEU A 70 -15.38 -22.39 6.70
C LEU A 70 -14.41 -23.52 7.10
N HIS A 71 -14.79 -24.78 6.87
CA HIS A 71 -13.93 -25.93 7.12
C HIS A 71 -12.74 -25.98 6.17
N ASP A 72 -12.96 -25.77 4.86
CA ASP A 72 -11.93 -25.96 3.84
C ASP A 72 -10.92 -24.80 3.80
N TYR A 73 -11.38 -23.56 4.02
CA TYR A 73 -10.57 -22.34 3.86
C TYR A 73 -10.33 -21.57 5.17
N GLY A 74 -11.02 -21.93 6.24
CA GLY A 74 -11.04 -21.16 7.50
C GLY A 74 -11.81 -19.85 7.42
N ARG A 75 -12.48 -19.59 6.30
CA ARG A 75 -13.28 -18.37 6.00
C ARG A 75 -14.47 -18.72 5.12
N ILE A 76 -15.50 -17.85 5.14
CA ILE A 76 -16.67 -17.98 4.28
C ILE A 76 -16.60 -16.89 3.21
N TYR A 77 -16.11 -17.23 2.03
CA TYR A 77 -15.94 -16.30 0.92
C TYR A 77 -17.20 -16.16 0.05
N MET A 78 -18.12 -17.11 0.12
CA MET A 78 -19.36 -17.15 -0.67
C MET A 78 -19.07 -17.19 -2.18
N TYR A 79 -18.15 -18.07 -2.62
CA TYR A 79 -17.67 -18.18 -4.01
C TYR A 79 -18.79 -18.31 -5.05
N ARG A 80 -19.89 -18.95 -4.70
CA ARG A 80 -21.08 -19.08 -5.54
C ARG A 80 -21.58 -17.74 -6.06
N PHE A 81 -21.40 -16.68 -5.25
CA PHE A 81 -21.91 -15.34 -5.51
C PHE A 81 -20.92 -14.42 -6.25
N ARG A 82 -19.80 -14.96 -6.71
CA ARG A 82 -18.94 -14.20 -7.63
C ARG A 82 -19.76 -13.76 -8.83
N PRO A 83 -19.53 -12.54 -9.37
CA PRO A 83 -20.25 -12.11 -10.55
C PRO A 83 -19.95 -13.01 -11.75
N SER A 84 -20.82 -12.95 -12.76
CA SER A 84 -20.64 -13.67 -14.02
C SER A 84 -19.85 -12.87 -15.05
N TYR A 85 -19.62 -11.58 -14.80
CA TYR A 85 -18.82 -10.70 -15.63
C TYR A 85 -17.35 -10.67 -15.19
N ASP A 86 -16.46 -10.37 -16.13
CA ASP A 86 -15.06 -10.14 -15.86
C ASP A 86 -14.87 -8.84 -15.07
N ILE A 87 -14.07 -8.90 -14.01
CA ILE A 87 -13.81 -7.76 -13.11
C ILE A 87 -12.55 -7.05 -13.58
N TYR A 88 -12.72 -5.82 -14.04
CA TYR A 88 -11.66 -4.86 -14.40
C TYR A 88 -12.25 -3.44 -14.41
N ALA A 89 -11.39 -2.42 -14.38
CA ALA A 89 -11.82 -1.04 -14.46
C ALA A 89 -12.34 -0.72 -15.87
N ARG A 90 -13.65 -0.67 -16.03
CA ARG A 90 -14.31 -0.27 -17.28
C ARG A 90 -14.34 1.25 -17.39
N PRO A 91 -14.50 1.83 -18.60
CA PRO A 91 -14.83 3.25 -18.73
C PRO A 91 -16.03 3.63 -17.85
N ILE A 92 -15.96 4.81 -17.21
CA ILE A 92 -16.96 5.22 -16.21
C ILE A 92 -18.38 5.19 -16.72
N ASP A 93 -18.59 5.48 -18.00
CA ASP A 93 -19.92 5.54 -18.65
C ASP A 93 -20.59 4.16 -18.78
N GLU A 94 -19.86 3.06 -18.60
CA GLU A 94 -20.42 1.71 -18.66
C GLU A 94 -21.10 1.30 -17.35
N TYR A 95 -20.80 1.98 -16.24
CA TYR A 95 -21.38 1.64 -14.93
C TYR A 95 -22.81 2.16 -14.81
N PRO A 96 -23.76 1.34 -14.30
CA PRO A 96 -25.11 1.82 -13.98
C PRO A 96 -25.06 2.76 -12.78
N HIS A 97 -25.45 4.02 -12.94
CA HIS A 97 -25.37 5.00 -11.86
C HIS A 97 -26.45 6.09 -11.93
N LYS A 98 -26.75 6.70 -10.78
CA LYS A 98 -27.46 7.98 -10.63
C LYS A 98 -26.49 9.10 -10.20
N SER A 99 -25.34 8.73 -9.64
CA SER A 99 -24.24 9.61 -9.23
C SER A 99 -22.98 9.23 -9.99
N LYS A 100 -22.34 10.18 -10.67
CA LYS A 100 -21.02 9.95 -11.32
C LYS A 100 -19.94 9.58 -10.31
N GLN A 101 -20.00 10.14 -9.10
CA GLN A 101 -19.09 9.82 -8.02
C GLN A 101 -19.22 8.34 -7.62
N ALA A 102 -20.44 7.82 -7.54
CA ALA A 102 -20.68 6.40 -7.28
C ALA A 102 -20.16 5.50 -8.40
N ALA A 103 -20.30 5.91 -9.66
CA ALA A 103 -19.71 5.17 -10.79
C ALA A 103 -18.19 5.10 -10.70
N ALA A 104 -17.52 6.19 -10.33
CA ALA A 104 -16.09 6.22 -10.12
C ALA A 104 -15.65 5.27 -8.97
N ILE A 105 -16.43 5.20 -7.88
CA ILE A 105 -16.15 4.27 -6.78
C ILE A 105 -16.29 2.82 -7.25
N MET A 106 -17.33 2.48 -8.03
CA MET A 106 -17.48 1.14 -8.62
C MET A 106 -16.31 0.76 -9.52
N LEU A 107 -15.82 1.70 -10.33
CA LEU A 107 -14.64 1.53 -11.16
C LEU A 107 -13.41 1.21 -10.29
N MET A 108 -13.19 1.96 -9.23
CA MET A 108 -12.05 1.75 -8.34
C MET A 108 -12.12 0.42 -7.58
N ILE A 109 -13.31 0.01 -7.15
CA ILE A 109 -13.54 -1.32 -6.56
C ILE A 109 -13.16 -2.42 -7.55
N GLN A 110 -13.62 -2.32 -8.80
CA GLN A 110 -13.31 -3.31 -9.84
C GLN A 110 -11.85 -3.29 -10.26
N ASN A 111 -11.21 -2.11 -10.32
CA ASN A 111 -9.77 -2.03 -10.53
C ASN A 111 -8.98 -2.79 -9.46
N ASN A 112 -9.38 -2.66 -8.19
CA ASN A 112 -8.71 -3.34 -7.08
C ASN A 112 -8.89 -4.86 -7.11
N LEU A 113 -9.93 -5.37 -7.74
CA LEU A 113 -10.24 -6.80 -7.88
C LEU A 113 -9.91 -7.38 -9.27
N ASP A 114 -9.39 -6.57 -10.18
CA ASP A 114 -8.88 -7.02 -11.47
C ASP A 114 -7.83 -8.12 -11.27
N PRO A 115 -7.94 -9.30 -11.90
CA PRO A 115 -6.93 -10.37 -11.80
C PRO A 115 -5.50 -9.94 -12.19
N ALA A 116 -5.36 -8.90 -13.00
CA ALA A 116 -4.06 -8.32 -13.31
C ALA A 116 -3.47 -7.51 -12.13
N VAL A 117 -4.32 -7.02 -11.24
CA VAL A 117 -3.98 -6.13 -10.10
C VAL A 117 -3.95 -6.90 -8.79
N ALA A 118 -5.03 -7.64 -8.48
CA ALA A 118 -5.21 -8.32 -7.21
C ALA A 118 -4.34 -9.58 -7.06
N GLN A 119 -3.87 -9.84 -5.84
CA GLN A 119 -3.08 -11.03 -5.52
C GLN A 119 -3.95 -12.30 -5.52
N HIS A 120 -5.12 -12.26 -4.85
CA HIS A 120 -6.07 -13.36 -4.77
C HIS A 120 -7.48 -12.82 -5.02
N PRO A 121 -7.82 -12.50 -6.29
CA PRO A 121 -9.09 -11.83 -6.60
C PRO A 121 -10.32 -12.66 -6.25
N HIS A 122 -10.23 -13.99 -6.25
CA HIS A 122 -11.33 -14.88 -5.87
C HIS A 122 -11.66 -14.82 -4.38
N GLU A 123 -10.69 -14.50 -3.54
CA GLU A 123 -10.82 -14.29 -2.09
C GLU A 123 -10.89 -12.80 -1.74
N LEU A 124 -11.08 -11.91 -2.74
CA LEU A 124 -11.23 -10.47 -2.56
C LEU A 124 -9.99 -9.81 -1.92
N ILE A 125 -8.83 -10.44 -2.03
CA ILE A 125 -7.55 -9.99 -1.47
C ILE A 125 -6.74 -9.28 -2.55
N VAL A 126 -6.43 -8.02 -2.29
CA VAL A 126 -5.73 -7.16 -3.24
C VAL A 126 -4.21 -7.36 -3.15
N TYR A 127 -3.62 -7.25 -1.96
CA TYR A 127 -2.19 -7.46 -1.74
C TYR A 127 -1.87 -7.86 -0.28
N GLY A 128 -0.60 -8.17 -0.01
CA GLY A 128 -0.10 -8.44 1.34
C GLY A 128 -0.66 -9.70 1.98
N GLY A 129 -1.16 -10.64 1.19
CA GLY A 129 -1.65 -11.96 1.65
C GLY A 129 -3.02 -11.96 2.32
N ASN A 130 -3.49 -10.82 2.85
CA ASN A 130 -4.79 -10.70 3.53
C ASN A 130 -5.38 -9.29 3.51
N GLY A 131 -4.78 -8.35 2.78
CA GLY A 131 -5.34 -7.01 2.57
C GLY A 131 -6.56 -7.07 1.66
N ALA A 132 -7.74 -7.24 2.24
CA ALA A 132 -8.99 -7.47 1.53
C ALA A 132 -9.78 -6.18 1.30
N ILE A 133 -10.54 -6.16 0.21
CA ILE A 133 -11.51 -5.09 -0.09
C ILE A 133 -12.88 -5.41 0.52
N PHE A 134 -13.27 -6.70 0.54
CA PHE A 134 -14.45 -7.24 1.19
C PHE A 134 -14.10 -8.59 1.82
N GLN A 135 -14.94 -9.06 2.74
CA GLN A 135 -14.79 -10.38 3.35
C GLN A 135 -15.38 -11.50 2.48
N ASN A 136 -16.44 -11.20 1.72
CA ASN A 136 -17.17 -12.17 0.92
C ASN A 136 -17.89 -11.53 -0.28
N TRP A 137 -18.31 -12.34 -1.22
CA TRP A 137 -18.94 -11.90 -2.46
C TRP A 137 -20.35 -11.32 -2.29
N ALA A 138 -21.05 -11.63 -1.20
CA ALA A 138 -22.35 -10.98 -0.92
C ALA A 138 -22.14 -9.51 -0.59
N GLN A 139 -21.10 -9.16 0.17
CA GLN A 139 -20.74 -7.76 0.45
C GLN A 139 -20.44 -7.00 -0.84
N TYR A 140 -19.62 -7.56 -1.73
CA TYR A 140 -19.33 -6.96 -3.03
C TYR A 140 -20.63 -6.67 -3.82
N ARG A 141 -21.52 -7.66 -3.94
CA ARG A 141 -22.78 -7.51 -4.68
C ARG A 141 -23.68 -6.42 -4.10
N LEU A 142 -23.82 -6.38 -2.78
CA LEU A 142 -24.63 -5.37 -2.10
C LEU A 142 -24.04 -3.96 -2.26
N VAL A 143 -22.73 -3.81 -2.13
CA VAL A 143 -22.05 -2.52 -2.30
C VAL A 143 -22.21 -2.01 -3.72
N MET A 144 -21.97 -2.84 -4.73
CA MET A 144 -22.16 -2.45 -6.15
C MET A 144 -23.61 -2.07 -6.43
N LYS A 145 -24.57 -2.80 -5.87
CA LYS A 145 -26.00 -2.43 -5.96
C LYS A 145 -26.27 -1.05 -5.36
N TYR A 146 -25.87 -0.82 -4.10
CA TYR A 146 -26.07 0.46 -3.41
C TYR A 146 -25.44 1.62 -4.19
N LEU A 147 -24.22 1.45 -4.69
CA LEU A 147 -23.55 2.46 -5.51
C LEU A 147 -24.30 2.74 -6.82
N SER A 148 -24.90 1.73 -7.45
CA SER A 148 -25.68 1.91 -8.67
C SER A 148 -27.03 2.66 -8.45
N GLU A 149 -27.55 2.63 -7.24
CA GLU A 149 -28.84 3.20 -6.87
C GLU A 149 -28.73 4.54 -6.15
N MET A 150 -27.59 4.83 -5.51
CA MET A 150 -27.40 6.02 -4.69
C MET A 150 -27.43 7.31 -5.50
N THR A 151 -27.91 8.37 -4.85
CA THR A 151 -27.88 9.75 -5.36
C THR A 151 -26.74 10.54 -4.71
N ASP A 152 -26.50 11.77 -5.19
CA ASP A 152 -25.51 12.68 -4.60
C ASP A 152 -25.90 13.21 -3.21
N GLU A 153 -27.12 12.92 -2.76
CA GLU A 153 -27.64 13.28 -1.43
C GLU A 153 -27.69 12.07 -0.47
N GLN A 154 -26.88 11.07 -0.70
CA GLN A 154 -26.79 9.88 0.15
C GLN A 154 -25.33 9.52 0.46
N THR A 155 -25.14 8.89 1.61
CA THR A 155 -23.87 8.29 2.05
C THR A 155 -24.08 6.80 2.30
N LEU A 156 -23.28 5.95 1.65
CA LEU A 156 -23.16 4.54 1.98
C LEU A 156 -22.22 4.39 3.19
N VAL A 157 -22.73 3.82 4.26
CA VAL A 157 -21.94 3.55 5.48
C VAL A 157 -21.56 2.08 5.53
N MET A 158 -20.27 1.82 5.74
CA MET A 158 -19.70 0.48 5.74
C MET A 158 -18.74 0.27 6.92
N TYR A 159 -18.74 -0.93 7.47
CA TYR A 159 -17.68 -1.38 8.37
C TYR A 159 -17.22 -2.80 8.00
N SER A 160 -15.91 -3.00 7.98
CA SER A 160 -15.30 -4.31 7.67
C SER A 160 -15.93 -5.02 6.46
N GLY A 161 -16.12 -4.26 5.37
CA GLY A 161 -16.73 -4.70 4.12
C GLY A 161 -18.26 -4.80 4.16
N HIS A 162 -18.88 -4.79 5.33
CA HIS A 162 -20.33 -4.92 5.47
C HIS A 162 -21.05 -3.59 5.19
N PRO A 163 -21.92 -3.49 4.15
CA PRO A 163 -22.72 -2.30 3.90
C PRO A 163 -23.89 -2.22 4.85
N LEU A 164 -23.91 -1.21 5.72
CA LEU A 164 -25.04 -0.96 6.60
C LEU A 164 -26.23 -0.36 5.87
N GLY A 165 -25.97 0.44 4.82
CA GLY A 165 -27.01 1.02 3.99
C GLY A 165 -26.75 2.45 3.54
N LEU A 166 -27.68 2.99 2.76
CA LEU A 166 -27.69 4.36 2.28
C LEU A 166 -28.42 5.26 3.28
N PHE A 167 -27.72 6.29 3.74
CA PHE A 167 -28.28 7.29 4.66
C PHE A 167 -28.44 8.63 3.93
N PRO A 168 -29.53 9.38 4.20
CA PRO A 168 -29.69 10.75 3.70
C PRO A 168 -28.48 11.61 4.10
N SER A 169 -28.01 12.44 3.14
CA SER A 169 -26.86 13.29 3.32
C SER A 169 -26.98 14.54 2.44
N HIS A 170 -25.90 15.13 2.00
CA HIS A 170 -25.87 16.26 1.07
C HIS A 170 -24.70 16.13 0.09
N LYS A 171 -24.72 16.88 -1.00
CA LYS A 171 -23.77 16.76 -2.12
C LYS A 171 -22.29 16.95 -1.72
N ASN A 172 -21.99 17.68 -0.65
CA ASN A 172 -20.62 17.92 -0.17
C ASN A 172 -20.15 16.90 0.87
N ALA A 173 -21.01 15.98 1.32
CA ALA A 173 -20.62 14.90 2.22
C ALA A 173 -20.01 13.73 1.42
N PRO A 174 -19.21 12.87 2.04
CA PRO A 174 -18.71 11.67 1.39
C PRO A 174 -19.85 10.76 0.88
N ARG A 175 -19.66 10.21 -0.31
CA ARG A 175 -20.57 9.17 -0.86
C ARG A 175 -20.41 7.85 -0.14
N VAL A 176 -19.20 7.56 0.36
CA VAL A 176 -18.92 6.34 1.13
C VAL A 176 -18.05 6.68 2.34
N VAL A 177 -18.40 6.10 3.49
CA VAL A 177 -17.59 6.09 4.70
C VAL A 177 -17.28 4.64 5.06
N VAL A 178 -16.00 4.29 5.11
CA VAL A 178 -15.50 2.94 5.39
C VAL A 178 -14.66 2.92 6.66
N THR A 179 -14.92 1.95 7.53
CA THR A 179 -13.99 1.60 8.61
C THR A 179 -13.70 0.10 8.57
N ASN A 180 -12.43 -0.27 8.71
CA ASN A 180 -12.02 -1.67 8.70
C ASN A 180 -11.16 -1.99 9.92
N GLY A 181 -11.43 -3.12 10.57
CA GLY A 181 -10.58 -3.67 11.60
C GLY A 181 -10.43 -2.82 12.86
N MET A 182 -11.35 -1.92 13.15
CA MET A 182 -11.29 -1.01 14.30
C MET A 182 -11.70 -1.72 15.59
N VAL A 183 -10.92 -2.74 15.97
CA VAL A 183 -11.15 -3.52 17.20
C VAL A 183 -10.63 -2.75 18.41
N ILE A 184 -11.39 -2.80 19.50
CA ILE A 184 -11.04 -2.14 20.77
C ILE A 184 -9.70 -2.70 21.30
N PRO A 185 -8.74 -1.87 21.74
CA PRO A 185 -7.37 -2.29 22.01
C PRO A 185 -7.21 -3.51 22.93
N ASN A 186 -7.99 -3.62 24.01
CA ASN A 186 -7.92 -4.76 24.93
C ASN A 186 -8.43 -6.10 24.34
N TYR A 187 -9.07 -6.06 23.16
CA TYR A 187 -9.60 -7.20 22.43
C TYR A 187 -8.94 -7.35 21.06
N SER A 188 -7.73 -6.82 20.88
CA SER A 188 -7.04 -6.68 19.61
C SER A 188 -5.70 -7.45 19.59
N LYS A 189 -5.67 -8.61 20.22
CA LYS A 189 -4.53 -9.55 20.10
C LYS A 189 -4.59 -10.28 18.76
N PRO A 190 -3.49 -10.81 18.23
CA PRO A 190 -3.49 -11.52 16.95
C PRO A 190 -4.57 -12.61 16.82
N ASP A 191 -4.76 -13.44 17.86
CA ASP A 191 -5.80 -14.49 17.84
C ASP A 191 -7.22 -13.91 17.92
N ASP A 192 -7.44 -12.78 18.60
CA ASP A 192 -8.74 -12.11 18.62
C ASP A 192 -9.11 -11.63 17.22
N TRP A 193 -8.15 -11.06 16.51
CA TRP A 193 -8.39 -10.58 15.15
C TRP A 193 -8.70 -11.73 14.18
N GLU A 194 -7.92 -12.82 14.21
CA GLU A 194 -8.18 -14.02 13.40
C GLU A 194 -9.58 -14.59 13.68
N ARG A 195 -9.97 -14.64 14.96
CA ARG A 195 -11.29 -15.08 15.39
C ARG A 195 -12.41 -14.18 14.88
N LEU A 196 -12.28 -12.88 15.05
CA LEU A 196 -13.27 -11.89 14.59
C LEU A 196 -13.40 -11.88 13.06
N ASN A 197 -12.31 -12.09 12.35
CA ASN A 197 -12.33 -12.23 10.90
C ASN A 197 -13.02 -13.51 10.45
N ALA A 198 -12.75 -14.65 11.10
CA ALA A 198 -13.42 -15.92 10.82
C ALA A 198 -14.93 -15.88 11.14
N LEU A 199 -15.33 -15.11 12.16
CA LEU A 199 -16.75 -14.83 12.47
C LEU A 199 -17.43 -13.92 11.41
N GLY A 200 -16.69 -13.33 10.49
CA GLY A 200 -17.21 -12.41 9.49
C GLY A 200 -17.64 -11.05 10.06
N VAL A 201 -17.01 -10.57 11.14
CA VAL A 201 -17.35 -9.29 11.78
C VAL A 201 -16.24 -8.25 11.75
N SER A 202 -15.00 -8.63 11.46
CA SER A 202 -13.88 -7.71 11.31
C SER A 202 -13.05 -8.06 10.09
N GLN A 203 -12.55 -7.05 9.39
CA GLN A 203 -11.72 -7.17 8.19
C GLN A 203 -10.39 -6.49 8.38
N TYR A 204 -9.32 -7.12 7.89
CA TYR A 204 -8.02 -6.48 7.78
C TYR A 204 -8.04 -5.43 6.66
N GLY A 205 -8.01 -4.16 7.04
CA GLY A 205 -8.07 -3.03 6.12
C GLY A 205 -6.67 -2.51 5.79
N GLN A 206 -5.93 -3.20 4.94
CA GLN A 206 -4.57 -2.81 4.60
C GLN A 206 -4.54 -1.65 3.62
N MET A 207 -4.20 -0.45 4.12
CA MET A 207 -3.84 0.71 3.30
C MET A 207 -4.80 0.96 2.12
N THR A 208 -4.28 1.18 0.92
CA THR A 208 -5.04 1.48 -0.29
C THR A 208 -5.95 0.35 -0.78
N ALA A 209 -5.71 -0.91 -0.38
CA ALA A 209 -6.66 -1.99 -0.64
C ALA A 209 -8.01 -1.73 0.02
N GLY A 210 -8.00 -1.33 1.30
CA GLY A 210 -9.22 -1.03 2.05
C GLY A 210 -9.93 0.25 1.60
N SER A 211 -9.23 1.19 0.98
CA SER A 211 -9.78 2.46 0.49
C SER A 211 -10.12 2.47 -1.00
N TYR A 212 -9.98 1.36 -1.70
CA TYR A 212 -10.20 1.26 -3.15
C TYR A 212 -9.22 2.10 -4.00
N MET A 213 -8.10 2.54 -3.42
CA MET A 213 -7.12 3.42 -4.09
C MET A 213 -5.84 2.71 -4.53
N TYR A 214 -5.80 1.38 -4.51
CA TYR A 214 -4.68 0.63 -5.07
C TYR A 214 -4.69 0.71 -6.60
N ILE A 215 -3.60 1.21 -7.17
CA ILE A 215 -3.44 1.44 -8.62
C ILE A 215 -2.47 0.44 -9.28
N GLY A 216 -2.30 -0.71 -8.66
CA GLY A 216 -1.30 -1.68 -9.08
C GLY A 216 0.10 -1.34 -8.55
N PRO A 217 1.12 -2.04 -9.03
CA PRO A 217 2.47 -1.96 -8.46
C PRO A 217 3.23 -0.67 -8.79
N GLN A 218 2.76 0.20 -9.67
CA GLN A 218 3.47 1.44 -10.01
C GLN A 218 3.67 2.38 -8.80
N GLY A 219 2.77 2.35 -7.83
CA GLY A 219 2.92 3.16 -6.62
C GLY A 219 4.17 2.81 -5.82
N ILE A 220 4.44 1.51 -5.67
CA ILE A 220 5.64 1.07 -4.97
C ILE A 220 6.89 1.16 -5.85
N VAL A 221 6.78 1.06 -7.18
CA VAL A 221 7.92 1.35 -8.09
C VAL A 221 8.39 2.78 -7.88
N HIS A 222 7.46 3.75 -7.85
CA HIS A 222 7.77 5.14 -7.57
C HIS A 222 8.45 5.32 -6.21
N GLY A 223 7.79 4.87 -5.13
CA GLY A 223 8.32 5.01 -3.77
C GLY A 223 9.69 4.35 -3.61
N THR A 224 9.89 3.17 -4.21
CA THR A 224 11.18 2.47 -4.17
C THR A 224 12.25 3.21 -4.99
N THR A 225 11.91 3.72 -6.17
CA THR A 225 12.85 4.53 -6.98
C THR A 225 13.34 5.74 -6.18
N ILE A 226 12.44 6.50 -5.59
CA ILE A 226 12.78 7.68 -4.78
C ILE A 226 13.61 7.26 -3.55
N THR A 227 13.24 6.17 -2.89
CA THR A 227 13.99 5.65 -1.74
C THR A 227 15.41 5.25 -2.13
N VAL A 228 15.60 4.49 -3.20
CA VAL A 228 16.92 4.06 -3.69
C VAL A 228 17.78 5.25 -4.10
N LEU A 229 17.24 6.22 -4.85
CA LEU A 229 17.93 7.44 -5.24
C LEU A 229 18.47 8.21 -4.01
N ASN A 230 17.64 8.38 -2.97
CA ASN A 230 18.03 9.15 -1.79
C ASN A 230 18.93 8.34 -0.83
N ALA A 231 18.74 7.02 -0.73
CA ALA A 231 19.68 6.13 -0.04
C ALA A 231 21.07 6.18 -0.69
N ALA A 232 21.12 6.12 -2.03
CA ALA A 232 22.38 6.23 -2.79
C ALA A 232 23.06 7.58 -2.59
N ARG A 233 22.32 8.69 -2.65
CA ARG A 233 22.85 10.05 -2.37
C ARG A 233 23.40 10.14 -0.95
N LYS A 234 22.72 9.54 0.03
CA LYS A 234 23.19 9.48 1.42
C LYS A 234 24.48 8.68 1.52
N LYS A 235 24.53 7.51 0.91
CA LYS A 235 25.73 6.67 0.87
C LYS A 235 26.93 7.36 0.20
N MET A 236 26.70 8.12 -0.90
CA MET A 236 27.75 8.85 -1.59
C MET A 236 28.42 9.94 -0.72
N LYS A 237 27.70 10.50 0.27
CA LYS A 237 28.32 11.49 1.20
C LYS A 237 29.45 10.85 2.02
N ASP A 238 29.38 9.55 2.26
CA ASP A 238 30.40 8.80 3.00
C ASP A 238 31.52 8.27 2.10
N GLU A 239 31.41 8.44 0.77
CA GLU A 239 32.37 7.96 -0.25
C GLU A 239 32.95 9.14 -1.04
N PRO A 240 33.97 9.87 -0.52
CA PRO A 240 34.61 10.97 -1.23
C PRO A 240 35.14 10.54 -2.59
N GLY A 241 34.73 11.23 -3.66
CA GLY A 241 35.13 10.94 -5.04
C GLY A 241 34.12 10.13 -5.85
N ARG A 242 33.05 9.63 -5.26
CA ARG A 242 31.94 9.05 -6.02
C ARG A 242 30.98 10.16 -6.43
N THR A 243 30.76 10.32 -7.73
CA THR A 243 29.97 11.42 -8.28
C THR A 243 28.60 11.01 -8.78
N ASP A 244 28.34 9.70 -8.91
CA ASP A 244 27.06 9.15 -9.37
C ASP A 244 26.77 7.75 -8.79
N ILE A 245 25.55 7.30 -8.99
CA ILE A 245 25.03 6.06 -8.42
C ILE A 245 25.24 4.82 -9.31
N HIS A 246 25.69 4.98 -10.56
CA HIS A 246 25.90 3.86 -11.48
C HIS A 246 26.93 2.87 -10.95
N GLY A 247 26.60 1.58 -11.02
CA GLY A 247 27.40 0.50 -10.47
C GLY A 247 27.27 0.33 -8.95
N MET A 248 26.44 1.09 -8.24
CA MET A 248 26.03 0.72 -6.88
C MET A 248 25.24 -0.57 -6.90
N LEU A 249 25.51 -1.44 -5.93
CA LEU A 249 24.79 -2.69 -5.75
C LEU A 249 23.71 -2.52 -4.66
N PHE A 250 22.46 -2.65 -5.07
CA PHE A 250 21.30 -2.72 -4.21
C PHE A 250 20.81 -4.16 -4.07
N VAL A 251 20.71 -4.68 -2.86
CA VAL A 251 20.25 -6.06 -2.58
C VAL A 251 19.01 -6.03 -1.69
N SER A 252 18.01 -6.80 -2.10
CA SER A 252 16.75 -6.92 -1.35
C SER A 252 16.07 -8.27 -1.59
N SER A 253 14.81 -8.41 -1.16
CA SER A 253 14.06 -9.66 -1.25
C SER A 253 12.57 -9.43 -1.52
N GLY A 254 11.96 -10.46 -2.09
CA GLY A 254 10.54 -10.49 -2.43
C GLY A 254 10.27 -9.98 -3.86
N LEU A 255 9.50 -10.77 -4.63
CA LEU A 255 8.99 -10.43 -5.96
C LEU A 255 7.46 -10.61 -6.05
N GLY A 256 6.79 -10.55 -4.91
CA GLY A 256 5.34 -10.61 -4.79
C GLY A 256 4.60 -9.41 -5.37
N GLY A 257 3.40 -9.14 -4.86
CA GLY A 257 2.55 -8.03 -5.32
C GLY A 257 3.21 -6.67 -5.19
N MET A 258 3.68 -6.32 -4.00
CA MET A 258 4.33 -5.05 -3.70
C MET A 258 5.84 -5.11 -3.95
N SER A 259 6.52 -6.09 -3.38
CA SER A 259 7.98 -6.23 -3.45
C SER A 259 8.52 -6.45 -4.87
N GLY A 260 7.71 -6.98 -5.79
CA GLY A 260 8.08 -7.18 -7.19
C GLY A 260 8.40 -5.90 -7.96
N ALA A 261 8.14 -4.74 -7.38
CA ALA A 261 8.50 -3.44 -7.94
C ALA A 261 9.99 -3.08 -7.81
N GLN A 262 10.72 -3.71 -6.90
CA GLN A 262 12.09 -3.33 -6.55
C GLN A 262 13.09 -3.41 -7.72
N PRO A 263 13.10 -4.48 -8.54
CA PRO A 263 14.02 -4.55 -9.68
C PRO A 263 13.80 -3.42 -10.67
N LYS A 264 12.54 -3.16 -11.02
CA LYS A 264 12.18 -2.06 -11.93
C LYS A 264 12.57 -0.69 -11.37
N ALA A 265 12.35 -0.49 -10.07
CA ALA A 265 12.77 0.73 -9.38
C ALA A 265 14.29 0.90 -9.39
N GLY A 266 15.05 -0.18 -9.21
CA GLY A 266 16.51 -0.18 -9.33
C GLY A 266 16.98 0.23 -10.73
N ASN A 267 16.31 -0.26 -11.77
CA ASN A 267 16.60 0.11 -13.16
C ASN A 267 16.32 1.61 -13.41
N ILE A 268 15.15 2.13 -12.98
CA ILE A 268 14.82 3.55 -13.14
C ILE A 268 15.80 4.43 -12.34
N ALA A 269 16.20 4.00 -11.14
CA ALA A 269 17.20 4.71 -10.35
C ALA A 269 18.62 4.65 -10.94
N GLY A 270 18.97 3.63 -11.75
CA GLY A 270 20.27 3.50 -12.40
C GLY A 270 21.29 2.65 -11.63
N VAL A 271 20.85 1.72 -10.78
CA VAL A 271 21.72 0.83 -9.99
C VAL A 271 21.75 -0.60 -10.53
N VAL A 272 22.71 -1.39 -10.05
CA VAL A 272 22.66 -2.87 -10.14
C VAL A 272 21.77 -3.36 -9.01
N SER A 273 20.69 -4.07 -9.29
CA SER A 273 19.81 -4.60 -8.25
C SER A 273 19.76 -6.13 -8.27
N VAL A 274 19.78 -6.74 -7.07
CA VAL A 274 19.61 -8.18 -6.87
C VAL A 274 18.48 -8.41 -5.88
N VAL A 275 17.48 -9.18 -6.28
CA VAL A 275 16.29 -9.43 -5.42
C VAL A 275 16.06 -10.94 -5.33
N ALA A 276 16.05 -11.48 -4.11
CA ALA A 276 15.77 -12.90 -3.88
C ALA A 276 14.26 -13.17 -3.81
N GLU A 277 13.83 -14.27 -4.42
CA GLU A 277 12.43 -14.75 -4.37
C GLU A 277 12.40 -16.28 -4.35
N ILE A 278 11.82 -16.86 -3.33
CA ILE A 278 11.73 -18.32 -3.21
C ILE A 278 10.67 -18.94 -4.12
N ASN A 279 9.67 -18.15 -4.55
CA ASN A 279 8.60 -18.62 -5.44
C ASN A 279 8.99 -18.41 -6.92
N PRO A 280 9.33 -19.49 -7.65
CA PRO A 280 9.78 -19.35 -9.05
C PRO A 280 8.68 -18.77 -9.95
N LYS A 281 7.40 -19.00 -9.66
CA LYS A 281 6.29 -18.41 -10.44
C LYS A 281 6.22 -16.89 -10.27
N ALA A 282 6.50 -16.37 -9.07
CA ALA A 282 6.54 -14.94 -8.82
C ALA A 282 7.71 -14.28 -9.55
N ALA A 283 8.91 -14.88 -9.49
CA ALA A 283 10.08 -14.40 -10.21
C ALA A 283 9.87 -14.42 -11.74
N GLN A 284 9.35 -15.52 -12.28
CA GLN A 284 9.05 -15.64 -13.71
C GLN A 284 8.03 -14.60 -14.16
N LYS A 285 6.96 -14.36 -13.39
CA LYS A 285 5.96 -13.32 -13.69
C LYS A 285 6.61 -11.94 -13.85
N ARG A 286 7.57 -11.58 -13.00
CA ARG A 286 8.25 -10.28 -13.08
C ARG A 286 9.22 -10.19 -14.27
N TYR A 287 9.86 -11.29 -14.61
CA TYR A 287 10.67 -11.39 -15.81
C TYR A 287 9.81 -11.23 -17.07
N ASP A 288 8.70 -11.96 -17.19
CA ASP A 288 7.78 -11.89 -18.32
C ASP A 288 7.17 -10.49 -18.51
N GLN A 289 7.00 -9.75 -17.40
CA GLN A 289 6.55 -8.36 -17.40
C GLN A 289 7.65 -7.34 -17.76
N GLY A 290 8.90 -7.78 -17.96
CA GLY A 290 10.04 -6.88 -18.19
C GLY A 290 10.40 -6.02 -16.96
N TRP A 291 10.16 -6.53 -15.77
CA TRP A 291 10.47 -5.87 -14.51
C TRP A 291 11.77 -6.37 -13.90
N VAL A 292 12.20 -7.56 -14.27
CA VAL A 292 13.48 -8.19 -13.99
C VAL A 292 14.16 -8.48 -15.32
N ASP A 293 15.43 -8.15 -15.45
CA ASP A 293 16.18 -8.35 -16.68
C ASP A 293 16.79 -9.76 -16.78
N GLU A 294 17.21 -10.34 -15.65
CA GLU A 294 17.86 -11.65 -15.61
C GLU A 294 17.32 -12.52 -14.45
N LEU A 295 17.12 -13.82 -14.71
CA LEU A 295 16.75 -14.83 -13.70
C LEU A 295 17.93 -15.78 -13.46
N HIS A 296 18.26 -16.02 -12.20
CA HIS A 296 19.28 -16.97 -11.76
C HIS A 296 18.74 -17.85 -10.63
N ASP A 297 18.83 -19.17 -10.78
CA ASP A 297 18.46 -20.15 -9.73
C ASP A 297 19.71 -20.72 -9.03
N ASN A 298 20.89 -20.28 -9.44
CA ASN A 298 22.18 -20.72 -8.93
C ASN A 298 23.04 -19.51 -8.54
N LEU A 299 23.49 -19.49 -7.28
CA LEU A 299 24.38 -18.44 -6.78
C LEU A 299 25.77 -18.45 -7.43
N ASP A 300 26.26 -19.62 -7.91
CA ASP A 300 27.53 -19.71 -8.59
C ASP A 300 27.52 -19.05 -9.98
N GLU A 301 26.34 -18.86 -10.57
CA GLU A 301 26.14 -18.09 -11.80
C GLU A 301 25.82 -16.62 -11.50
N LEU A 302 24.99 -16.34 -10.49
CA LEU A 302 24.59 -15.01 -10.11
C LEU A 302 25.79 -14.14 -9.65
N ILE A 303 26.64 -14.66 -8.75
CA ILE A 303 27.72 -13.85 -8.16
C ILE A 303 28.72 -13.32 -9.23
N PRO A 304 29.20 -14.13 -10.19
CA PRO A 304 29.99 -13.60 -11.31
C PRO A 304 29.26 -12.55 -12.15
N ALA A 305 27.96 -12.73 -12.42
CA ALA A 305 27.14 -11.76 -13.15
C ALA A 305 27.06 -10.42 -12.40
N VAL A 306 26.82 -10.46 -11.09
CA VAL A 306 26.80 -9.27 -10.22
C VAL A 306 28.14 -8.54 -10.24
N ARG A 307 29.27 -9.25 -10.03
CA ARG A 307 30.62 -8.66 -10.07
C ARG A 307 30.89 -7.96 -11.41
N LYS A 308 30.50 -8.60 -12.53
CA LYS A 308 30.63 -8.03 -13.89
C LYS A 308 29.78 -6.77 -14.04
N ALA A 309 28.50 -6.82 -13.67
CA ALA A 309 27.59 -5.69 -13.80
C ALA A 309 28.05 -4.46 -12.98
N VAL A 310 28.53 -4.68 -11.75
CA VAL A 310 29.09 -3.63 -10.89
C VAL A 310 30.35 -3.03 -11.51
N ALA A 311 31.30 -3.88 -11.99
CA ALA A 311 32.54 -3.44 -12.62
C ALA A 311 32.28 -2.64 -13.92
N GLU A 312 31.32 -3.06 -14.72
CA GLU A 312 30.89 -2.39 -15.95
C GLU A 312 29.96 -1.19 -15.71
N ARG A 313 29.58 -0.93 -14.45
CA ARG A 313 28.67 0.15 -14.02
C ARG A 313 27.33 0.11 -14.75
N LYS A 314 26.82 -1.08 -15.00
CA LYS A 314 25.54 -1.30 -15.68
C LYS A 314 24.35 -0.89 -14.80
N THR A 315 23.26 -0.61 -15.47
CA THR A 315 21.92 -0.61 -14.89
C THR A 315 21.25 -1.92 -15.27
N VAL A 316 21.05 -2.82 -14.32
CA VAL A 316 20.47 -4.15 -14.55
C VAL A 316 19.85 -4.69 -13.30
N SER A 317 18.76 -5.41 -13.45
CA SER A 317 18.06 -6.09 -12.36
C SER A 317 18.16 -7.61 -12.51
N MET A 318 18.54 -8.29 -11.44
CA MET A 318 18.71 -9.74 -11.38
C MET A 318 17.81 -10.31 -10.26
N ALA A 319 17.07 -11.36 -10.56
CA ALA A 319 16.35 -12.12 -9.56
C ALA A 319 17.13 -13.39 -9.20
N TYR A 320 17.31 -13.63 -7.90
CA TYR A 320 17.73 -14.92 -7.39
C TYR A 320 16.50 -15.76 -7.03
N VAL A 321 16.29 -16.85 -7.75
CA VAL A 321 15.19 -17.78 -7.49
C VAL A 321 15.63 -18.75 -6.38
N GLY A 322 15.48 -18.31 -5.14
CA GLY A 322 15.95 -19.04 -3.97
C GLY A 322 15.67 -18.30 -2.68
N ASN A 323 16.13 -18.85 -1.55
CA ASN A 323 15.92 -18.25 -0.26
C ASN A 323 16.80 -17.02 -0.05
N VAL A 324 16.24 -15.98 0.52
CA VAL A 324 16.93 -14.71 0.78
C VAL A 324 18.14 -14.86 1.72
N VAL A 325 18.07 -15.77 2.67
CA VAL A 325 19.17 -16.02 3.61
C VAL A 325 20.40 -16.56 2.89
N ASP A 326 20.20 -17.52 1.96
CA ASP A 326 21.30 -18.05 1.13
C ASP A 326 22.02 -16.96 0.34
N LEU A 327 21.26 -15.99 -0.21
CA LEU A 327 21.84 -14.85 -0.91
C LEU A 327 22.67 -13.96 0.03
N TRP A 328 22.12 -13.55 1.17
CA TRP A 328 22.82 -12.69 2.11
C TRP A 328 24.09 -13.33 2.69
N GLU A 329 24.03 -14.62 3.06
CA GLU A 329 25.18 -15.38 3.55
C GLU A 329 26.24 -15.49 2.48
N ARG A 330 25.89 -15.83 1.23
CA ARG A 330 26.83 -15.94 0.12
C ARG A 330 27.54 -14.62 -0.18
N LEU A 331 26.80 -13.49 -0.20
CA LEU A 331 27.41 -12.17 -0.40
C LEU A 331 28.41 -11.82 0.70
N ALA A 332 28.05 -12.13 1.96
CA ALA A 332 28.92 -11.89 3.09
C ALA A 332 30.16 -12.81 3.10
N ASP A 333 30.00 -14.09 2.75
CA ASP A 333 31.10 -15.07 2.73
C ASP A 333 32.13 -14.77 1.65
N GLU A 334 31.68 -14.27 0.50
CA GLU A 334 32.58 -13.87 -0.59
C GLU A 334 33.09 -12.43 -0.49
N GLY A 335 32.72 -11.69 0.53
CA GLY A 335 33.13 -10.30 0.72
C GLY A 335 32.71 -9.38 -0.42
N ILE A 336 31.51 -9.61 -0.98
CA ILE A 336 30.95 -8.74 -2.02
C ILE A 336 30.64 -7.38 -1.40
N LYS A 337 31.15 -6.29 -2.00
CA LYS A 337 30.74 -4.95 -1.60
C LYS A 337 29.30 -4.71 -2.01
N VAL A 338 28.38 -4.70 -1.05
CA VAL A 338 26.99 -4.26 -1.21
C VAL A 338 26.94 -2.82 -0.76
N ASP A 339 26.39 -1.92 -1.59
CA ASP A 339 26.28 -0.51 -1.24
C ASP A 339 24.99 -0.23 -0.46
N LEU A 340 23.85 -0.77 -0.92
CA LEU A 340 22.52 -0.58 -0.32
C LEU A 340 21.86 -1.93 -0.04
N GLY A 341 21.27 -2.08 1.11
CA GLY A 341 20.54 -3.29 1.50
C GLY A 341 19.15 -2.98 2.07
N SER A 342 18.19 -3.86 1.79
CA SER A 342 16.86 -3.80 2.36
C SER A 342 16.19 -5.19 2.37
N ASP A 343 14.96 -5.28 2.88
CA ASP A 343 14.11 -6.47 2.82
C ASP A 343 12.65 -6.07 2.59
N GLN A 344 11.97 -6.73 1.65
CA GLN A 344 10.55 -6.54 1.39
C GLN A 344 9.75 -7.86 1.37
N THR A 345 10.23 -8.89 2.04
CA THR A 345 9.39 -10.07 2.34
C THR A 345 8.17 -9.66 3.18
N SER A 346 7.08 -10.42 3.11
CA SER A 346 5.83 -10.04 3.82
C SER A 346 5.88 -10.38 5.32
N LEU A 347 6.89 -9.89 6.04
CA LEU A 347 7.10 -10.16 7.47
C LEU A 347 6.04 -9.57 8.40
N HIS A 348 5.15 -8.70 7.90
CA HIS A 348 3.92 -8.33 8.60
C HIS A 348 2.93 -9.51 8.73
N ASN A 349 3.14 -10.59 7.98
CA ASN A 349 2.35 -11.82 8.00
C ASN A 349 3.22 -13.08 7.88
N PRO A 350 4.26 -13.25 8.75
CA PRO A 350 5.27 -14.29 8.56
C PRO A 350 4.71 -15.72 8.65
N TRP A 351 3.68 -15.92 9.47
CA TRP A 351 3.13 -17.25 9.78
C TRP A 351 2.12 -17.78 8.76
N ALA A 352 1.75 -16.98 7.78
CA ALA A 352 0.80 -17.33 6.73
C ALA A 352 1.42 -17.19 5.31
N GLY A 353 2.68 -17.56 5.18
CA GLY A 353 3.40 -17.56 3.90
C GLY A 353 4.05 -16.23 3.52
N GLY A 354 4.23 -15.33 4.48
CA GLY A 354 4.93 -14.06 4.26
C GLY A 354 6.45 -14.18 4.26
N TYR A 355 6.98 -15.24 4.88
CA TYR A 355 8.41 -15.55 4.94
C TYR A 355 8.60 -17.07 5.02
N TYR A 356 9.63 -17.60 4.37
CA TYR A 356 9.89 -19.04 4.30
C TYR A 356 11.28 -19.40 4.86
N PRO A 357 11.37 -20.52 5.63
CA PRO A 357 12.62 -20.95 6.23
C PRO A 357 13.72 -21.28 5.20
N VAL A 358 14.96 -20.97 5.54
CA VAL A 358 16.12 -21.38 4.77
C VAL A 358 16.38 -22.88 4.87
N GLY A 359 16.99 -23.46 3.83
CA GLY A 359 17.30 -24.90 3.76
C GLY A 359 16.10 -25.80 3.45
N MET A 360 15.00 -25.22 2.96
CA MET A 360 13.79 -25.91 2.56
C MET A 360 13.28 -25.37 1.23
N THR A 361 12.67 -26.25 0.44
CA THR A 361 11.93 -25.84 -0.75
C THR A 361 10.63 -25.11 -0.38
N LEU A 362 10.07 -24.34 -1.31
CA LEU A 362 8.78 -23.67 -1.12
C LEU A 362 7.66 -24.67 -0.74
N GLU A 363 7.61 -25.82 -1.39
CA GLU A 363 6.58 -26.84 -1.15
C GLU A 363 6.74 -27.54 0.22
N GLU A 364 7.97 -27.86 0.63
CA GLU A 364 8.26 -28.36 1.98
C GLU A 364 7.86 -27.33 3.05
N SER A 365 8.17 -26.07 2.82
CA SER A 365 7.81 -24.97 3.71
C SER A 365 6.31 -24.80 3.85
N LYS A 366 5.57 -24.84 2.75
CA LYS A 366 4.09 -24.79 2.76
C LYS A 366 3.48 -25.98 3.50
N LYS A 367 4.01 -27.18 3.28
CA LYS A 367 3.57 -28.37 3.99
C LYS A 367 3.82 -28.26 5.50
N MET A 368 5.03 -27.84 5.89
CA MET A 368 5.36 -27.64 7.30
C MET A 368 4.47 -26.57 7.95
N MET A 369 4.22 -25.45 7.25
CA MET A 369 3.32 -24.40 7.73
C MET A 369 1.91 -24.92 8.01
N ALA A 370 1.39 -25.82 7.19
CA ALA A 370 0.06 -26.38 7.35
C ALA A 370 -0.02 -27.47 8.42
N GLU A 371 0.97 -28.38 8.48
CA GLU A 371 0.95 -29.57 9.30
C GLU A 371 1.67 -29.42 10.65
N GLN A 372 2.67 -28.53 10.74
CA GLN A 372 3.55 -28.33 11.89
C GLN A 372 3.81 -26.84 12.15
N PRO A 373 2.78 -26.02 12.43
CA PRO A 373 2.88 -24.57 12.48
C PRO A 373 3.89 -24.04 13.53
N GLU A 374 4.05 -24.72 14.66
CA GLU A 374 5.03 -24.30 15.69
C GLU A 374 6.46 -24.55 15.21
N LEU A 375 6.75 -25.70 14.59
CA LEU A 375 8.06 -25.97 14.00
C LEU A 375 8.36 -25.02 12.85
N PHE A 376 7.36 -24.70 12.03
CA PHE A 376 7.50 -23.67 10.98
C PHE A 376 7.92 -22.32 11.57
N ARG A 377 7.28 -21.92 12.68
CA ARG A 377 7.61 -20.68 13.39
C ARG A 377 9.07 -20.68 13.88
N GLU A 378 9.52 -21.75 14.53
CA GLU A 378 10.89 -21.89 15.00
C GLU A 378 11.92 -21.77 13.85
N ARG A 379 11.64 -22.42 12.71
CA ARG A 379 12.50 -22.36 11.53
C ARG A 379 12.54 -20.98 10.89
N VAL A 380 11.42 -20.28 10.85
CA VAL A 380 11.38 -18.88 10.39
C VAL A 380 12.22 -17.98 11.31
N GLN A 381 12.07 -18.13 12.63
CA GLN A 381 12.85 -17.34 13.60
C GLN A 381 14.35 -17.62 13.49
N GLU A 382 14.77 -18.88 13.29
CA GLU A 382 16.15 -19.22 13.03
C GLU A 382 16.67 -18.56 11.76
N SER A 383 15.89 -18.60 10.69
CA SER A 383 16.24 -17.96 9.40
C SER A 383 16.43 -16.45 9.55
N LEU A 384 15.57 -15.78 10.31
CA LEU A 384 15.70 -14.36 10.60
C LEU A 384 16.99 -14.05 11.37
N ARG A 385 17.37 -14.87 12.36
CA ARG A 385 18.65 -14.70 13.07
C ARG A 385 19.84 -14.82 12.13
N ARG A 386 19.83 -15.80 11.22
CA ARG A 386 20.87 -15.99 10.21
C ARG A 386 20.95 -14.83 9.22
N GLN A 387 19.79 -14.39 8.70
CA GLN A 387 19.71 -13.25 7.79
C GLN A 387 20.30 -11.99 8.43
N VAL A 388 19.92 -11.67 9.68
CA VAL A 388 20.45 -10.53 10.42
C VAL A 388 21.95 -10.65 10.62
N ALA A 389 22.47 -11.83 10.97
CA ALA A 389 23.89 -12.04 11.14
C ALA A 389 24.70 -11.76 9.85
N ALA A 390 24.18 -12.16 8.69
CA ALA A 390 24.79 -11.87 7.39
C ALA A 390 24.72 -10.37 7.07
N ILE A 391 23.57 -9.73 7.30
CA ILE A 391 23.38 -8.28 7.13
C ILE A 391 24.34 -7.50 8.03
N ASN A 392 24.51 -7.89 9.29
CA ASN A 392 25.44 -7.26 10.23
C ASN A 392 26.88 -7.28 9.70
N ARG A 393 27.33 -8.42 9.18
CA ARG A 393 28.67 -8.53 8.55
C ARG A 393 28.85 -7.58 7.36
N LEU A 394 27.85 -7.45 6.51
CA LEU A 394 27.90 -6.56 5.35
C LEU A 394 27.81 -5.09 5.74
N THR A 395 27.05 -4.74 6.77
CA THR A 395 26.98 -3.36 7.28
C THR A 395 28.27 -2.96 7.98
N ASP A 396 28.90 -3.88 8.70
CA ASP A 396 30.24 -3.66 9.28
C ASP A 396 31.30 -3.46 8.18
N ALA A 397 31.07 -4.02 6.97
CA ALA A 397 31.88 -3.78 5.78
C ALA A 397 31.46 -2.53 4.98
N GLY A 398 30.49 -1.77 5.45
CA GLY A 398 30.08 -0.45 4.89
C GLY A 398 28.79 -0.43 4.08
N MET A 399 27.98 -1.48 4.07
CA MET A 399 26.65 -1.44 3.47
C MET A 399 25.72 -0.50 4.25
N TYR A 400 24.94 0.33 3.55
CA TYR A 400 23.83 1.07 4.16
C TYR A 400 22.57 0.20 4.09
N PHE A 401 22.10 -0.28 5.24
CA PHE A 401 20.86 -1.08 5.34
C PHE A 401 19.73 -0.27 5.96
N PHE A 402 18.53 -0.40 5.39
CA PHE A 402 17.31 0.20 5.90
C PHE A 402 16.13 -0.77 5.82
N ASP A 403 15.28 -0.78 6.84
CA ASP A 403 14.03 -1.50 6.83
C ASP A 403 13.02 -0.81 5.91
N TYR A 404 12.37 -1.57 5.05
CA TYR A 404 11.40 -1.00 4.08
C TYR A 404 9.97 -0.93 4.64
N GLY A 405 9.79 -1.09 5.93
CA GLY A 405 8.48 -0.99 6.59
C GLY A 405 7.60 -2.23 6.40
N ASN A 406 8.23 -3.39 6.31
CA ASN A 406 7.61 -4.70 6.18
C ASN A 406 7.62 -5.52 7.47
N ALA A 407 7.95 -4.89 8.61
CA ALA A 407 8.15 -5.49 9.92
C ALA A 407 9.43 -6.34 10.06
N PHE A 408 10.42 -6.19 9.19
CA PHE A 408 11.69 -6.94 9.30
C PHE A 408 12.38 -6.73 10.64
N LEU A 409 12.57 -5.47 11.06
CA LEU A 409 13.22 -5.15 12.35
C LEU A 409 12.45 -5.74 13.54
N LEU A 410 11.13 -5.54 13.55
CA LEU A 410 10.25 -6.00 14.63
C LEU A 410 10.23 -7.53 14.73
N GLN A 411 10.12 -8.25 13.63
CA GLN A 411 10.09 -9.71 13.64
C GLN A 411 11.47 -10.30 13.93
N SER A 412 12.54 -9.65 13.48
CA SER A 412 13.92 -10.03 13.85
C SER A 412 14.17 -9.87 15.34
N GLN A 413 13.71 -8.78 15.97
CA GLN A 413 13.74 -8.60 17.41
C GLN A 413 12.97 -9.70 18.15
N ARG A 414 11.74 -9.98 17.70
CA ARG A 414 10.90 -11.06 18.27
C ARG A 414 11.53 -12.46 18.10
N ALA A 415 12.33 -12.65 17.06
CA ALA A 415 13.11 -13.87 16.84
C ALA A 415 14.38 -13.96 17.69
N GLY A 416 14.75 -12.90 18.44
CA GLY A 416 15.98 -12.83 19.23
C GLY A 416 17.24 -12.64 18.39
N ALA A 417 17.14 -12.03 17.20
CA ALA A 417 18.30 -11.66 16.40
C ALA A 417 19.07 -10.46 17.00
N ASP A 418 20.36 -10.34 16.68
CA ASP A 418 21.21 -9.20 17.08
C ASP A 418 20.89 -7.98 16.20
N ILE A 419 19.73 -7.38 16.46
CA ILE A 419 19.17 -6.25 15.68
C ILE A 419 19.03 -4.98 16.53
N MET A 420 19.34 -5.05 17.83
CA MET A 420 19.24 -3.92 18.75
C MET A 420 20.60 -3.30 19.00
N ALA A 421 20.67 -1.97 19.01
CA ALA A 421 21.83 -1.22 19.44
C ALA A 421 21.86 -1.10 20.97
N GLU A 422 23.02 -0.72 21.54
CA GLU A 422 23.25 -0.57 22.99
C GLU A 422 22.28 0.44 23.65
N ASN A 423 21.81 1.43 22.90
CA ASN A 423 20.86 2.44 23.37
C ASN A 423 19.40 1.95 23.40
N GLY A 424 19.15 0.67 23.15
CA GLY A 424 17.80 0.08 23.13
C GLY A 424 16.96 0.39 21.88
N LYS A 425 17.54 1.05 20.89
CA LYS A 425 16.89 1.27 19.57
C LYS A 425 17.29 0.17 18.59
N PHE A 426 16.61 0.08 17.46
CA PHE A 426 17.05 -0.78 16.37
C PHE A 426 18.41 -0.33 15.82
N ARG A 427 19.24 -1.31 15.44
CA ARG A 427 20.56 -1.07 14.84
C ARG A 427 20.45 -0.36 13.47
N TYR A 428 19.38 -0.60 12.75
CA TYR A 428 19.11 -0.02 11.45
C TYR A 428 17.90 0.88 11.49
N PRO A 429 17.87 1.97 10.71
CA PRO A 429 16.68 2.80 10.57
C PRO A 429 15.64 2.13 9.68
N SER A 430 14.38 2.52 9.83
CA SER A 430 13.41 2.35 8.74
C SER A 430 13.66 3.39 7.64
N TYR A 431 13.24 3.07 6.41
CA TYR A 431 13.36 4.02 5.29
C TYR A 431 12.58 5.32 5.55
N VAL A 432 11.52 5.30 6.32
CA VAL A 432 10.80 6.52 6.72
C VAL A 432 11.60 7.31 7.73
N GLN A 433 12.17 6.65 8.74
CA GLN A 433 12.93 7.34 9.79
C GLN A 433 14.09 8.15 9.24
N ASP A 434 14.77 7.64 8.23
CA ASP A 434 16.04 8.17 7.79
C ASP A 434 16.04 8.80 6.39
N ILE A 435 15.02 8.51 5.59
CA ILE A 435 14.89 9.01 4.21
C ILE A 435 13.56 9.74 4.03
N MET A 436 12.44 9.00 4.05
CA MET A 436 11.16 9.57 3.67
C MET A 436 10.62 10.59 4.68
N GLY A 437 10.84 10.38 5.97
CA GLY A 437 10.46 11.35 7.01
C GLY A 437 11.18 12.68 6.83
N PRO A 438 12.51 12.72 7.03
CA PRO A 438 13.25 13.97 7.05
C PRO A 438 13.43 14.65 5.68
N MET A 439 13.33 13.90 4.57
CA MET A 439 13.54 14.45 3.23
C MET A 439 12.25 14.76 2.47
N PHE A 440 11.13 14.11 2.83
CA PHE A 440 9.85 14.22 2.12
C PHE A 440 8.70 14.61 3.04
N PHE A 441 8.35 13.79 4.02
CA PHE A 441 7.16 14.00 4.84
C PHE A 441 7.23 15.27 5.68
N ASP A 442 8.39 15.59 6.24
CA ASP A 442 8.60 16.81 7.02
C ASP A 442 8.41 18.09 6.19
N TYR A 443 8.53 17.98 4.87
CA TYR A 443 8.28 19.07 3.92
C TYR A 443 6.92 18.96 3.21
N GLY A 444 6.08 18.01 3.59
CA GLY A 444 4.76 17.82 3.02
C GLY A 444 4.72 16.97 1.74
N PHE A 445 5.87 16.48 1.25
CA PHE A 445 5.91 15.62 0.08
C PHE A 445 5.43 14.21 0.44
N GLY A 446 4.46 13.73 -0.31
CA GLY A 446 3.94 12.37 -0.19
C GLY A 446 3.20 11.93 -1.44
N PRO A 447 2.79 10.65 -1.49
CA PRO A 447 2.27 10.01 -2.69
C PRO A 447 0.88 10.52 -3.08
N PHE A 448 0.83 11.31 -4.13
CA PHE A 448 -0.38 11.80 -4.78
C PHE A 448 -0.69 10.94 -6.00
N ARG A 449 -1.92 10.44 -6.10
CA ARG A 449 -2.39 9.50 -7.13
C ARG A 449 -3.55 10.05 -7.91
N TRP A 450 -3.64 9.64 -9.19
CA TRP A 450 -4.84 9.89 -10.00
C TRP A 450 -5.15 8.74 -10.93
N VAL A 451 -6.42 8.63 -11.29
CA VAL A 451 -6.96 7.62 -12.22
C VAL A 451 -7.84 8.30 -13.25
N CYS A 452 -7.54 8.11 -14.53
CA CYS A 452 -8.36 8.57 -15.63
C CYS A 452 -9.54 7.60 -15.85
N THR A 453 -10.74 8.02 -15.49
CA THR A 453 -11.93 7.14 -15.50
C THR A 453 -12.46 6.81 -16.90
N SER A 454 -11.93 7.46 -17.93
CA SER A 454 -12.20 7.12 -19.32
C SER A 454 -11.63 5.78 -19.77
N GLY A 455 -10.56 5.30 -19.08
CA GLY A 455 -9.76 4.18 -19.55
C GLY A 455 -8.89 4.50 -20.78
N ASN A 456 -8.87 5.77 -21.24
CA ASN A 456 -8.11 6.19 -22.42
C ASN A 456 -6.65 6.53 -22.05
N PRO A 457 -5.64 5.86 -22.68
CA PRO A 457 -4.24 6.20 -22.48
C PRO A 457 -3.86 7.65 -22.86
N GLU A 458 -4.59 8.29 -23.76
CA GLU A 458 -4.36 9.69 -24.14
C GLU A 458 -4.70 10.66 -23.01
N ASP A 459 -5.75 10.38 -22.23
CA ASP A 459 -6.08 11.16 -21.04
C ASP A 459 -4.95 11.03 -19.99
N LEU A 460 -4.38 9.83 -19.82
CA LEU A 460 -3.24 9.62 -18.92
C LEU A 460 -2.01 10.40 -19.39
N ALA A 461 -1.68 10.35 -20.69
CA ALA A 461 -0.57 11.11 -21.25
C ALA A 461 -0.76 12.62 -21.07
N THR A 462 -2.00 13.11 -21.21
CA THR A 462 -2.35 14.50 -20.95
C THR A 462 -2.14 14.89 -19.49
N THR A 463 -2.57 14.03 -18.55
CA THR A 463 -2.36 14.28 -17.12
C THR A 463 -0.87 14.24 -16.75
N ASP A 464 -0.09 13.31 -17.31
CA ASP A 464 1.36 13.23 -17.09
C ASP A 464 2.06 14.53 -17.53
N ARG A 465 1.71 15.06 -18.71
CA ARG A 465 2.24 16.33 -19.22
C ARG A 465 1.89 17.50 -18.31
N ILE A 466 0.61 17.62 -17.94
CA ILE A 466 0.13 18.71 -17.05
C ILE A 466 0.86 18.63 -15.70
N ALA A 467 0.99 17.46 -15.10
CA ALA A 467 1.67 17.29 -13.83
C ALA A 467 3.15 17.70 -13.91
N ALA A 468 3.86 17.31 -14.99
CA ALA A 468 5.24 17.71 -15.21
C ALA A 468 5.39 19.21 -15.36
N GLU A 469 4.53 19.86 -16.16
CA GLU A 469 4.53 21.31 -16.39
C GLU A 469 4.30 22.09 -15.08
N VAL A 470 3.32 21.68 -14.27
CA VAL A 470 3.02 22.29 -12.97
C VAL A 470 4.20 22.14 -12.02
N MET A 471 4.80 20.96 -11.93
CA MET A 471 5.97 20.74 -11.05
C MET A 471 7.19 21.57 -11.49
N GLU A 472 7.44 21.71 -12.81
CA GLU A 472 8.51 22.58 -13.34
C GLU A 472 8.24 24.06 -13.01
N GLU A 473 6.99 24.51 -13.04
CA GLU A 473 6.63 25.88 -12.64
C GLU A 473 6.90 26.13 -11.16
N ILE A 474 6.42 25.25 -10.27
CA ILE A 474 6.60 25.38 -8.83
C ILE A 474 8.08 25.36 -8.48
N LYS A 475 8.88 24.48 -9.10
CA LYS A 475 10.31 24.35 -8.85
C LYS A 475 11.08 25.67 -9.02
N ARG A 476 10.65 26.56 -9.91
CA ARG A 476 11.34 27.84 -10.17
C ARG A 476 11.40 28.73 -8.95
N THR A 477 10.39 28.69 -8.10
CA THR A 477 10.27 29.54 -6.89
C THR A 477 10.41 28.75 -5.59
N ALA A 478 10.60 27.44 -5.68
CA ALA A 478 10.73 26.56 -4.53
C ALA A 478 12.03 26.85 -3.74
N PRO A 479 12.03 26.69 -2.41
CA PRO A 479 13.25 26.71 -1.62
C PRO A 479 14.22 25.61 -2.07
N ASP A 480 15.53 25.88 -1.96
CA ASP A 480 16.57 24.95 -2.43
C ASP A 480 16.49 23.57 -1.74
N GLU A 481 16.06 23.54 -0.49
CA GLU A 481 15.92 22.34 0.33
C GLU A 481 14.91 21.29 -0.22
N ILE A 482 13.97 21.71 -1.10
CA ILE A 482 12.94 20.83 -1.69
C ILE A 482 13.05 20.70 -3.22
N LYS A 483 13.99 21.39 -3.87
CA LYS A 483 14.17 21.30 -5.33
C LYS A 483 14.54 19.90 -5.79
N GLY A 484 15.38 19.21 -5.02
CA GLY A 484 15.80 17.84 -5.33
C GLY A 484 14.62 16.86 -5.38
N GLN A 485 13.66 16.96 -4.46
CA GLN A 485 12.45 16.15 -4.46
C GLN A 485 11.58 16.43 -5.68
N MET A 486 11.49 17.69 -6.09
CA MET A 486 10.75 18.06 -7.30
C MET A 486 11.42 17.53 -8.55
N GLU A 487 12.74 17.62 -8.66
CA GLU A 487 13.52 17.07 -9.78
C GLU A 487 13.36 15.57 -9.93
N ASP A 488 13.43 14.82 -8.82
CA ASP A 488 13.20 13.38 -8.79
C ASP A 488 11.79 13.02 -9.31
N ASN A 489 10.77 13.78 -8.92
CA ASN A 489 9.40 13.53 -9.33
C ASN A 489 9.11 13.98 -10.79
N ILE A 490 9.75 15.04 -11.26
CA ILE A 490 9.69 15.45 -12.67
C ILE A 490 10.37 14.38 -13.55
N HIS A 491 11.53 13.86 -13.14
CA HIS A 491 12.18 12.74 -13.82
C HIS A 491 11.27 11.53 -13.88
N TRP A 492 10.73 11.12 -12.72
CA TRP A 492 9.81 10.00 -12.63
C TRP A 492 8.61 10.12 -13.57
N ILE A 493 7.91 11.25 -13.60
CA ILE A 493 6.70 11.41 -14.41
C ILE A 493 7.01 11.34 -15.91
N LYS A 494 8.20 11.79 -16.32
CA LYS A 494 8.68 11.71 -17.70
C LYS A 494 9.03 10.28 -18.09
N GLU A 495 9.55 9.48 -17.14
CA GLU A 495 9.96 8.09 -17.37
C GLU A 495 8.78 7.10 -17.23
N ALA A 496 7.70 7.47 -16.56
CA ALA A 496 6.61 6.55 -16.23
C ALA A 496 5.92 5.97 -17.47
N GLY A 497 5.67 6.79 -18.51
CA GLY A 497 5.10 6.35 -19.78
C GLY A 497 5.99 5.36 -20.52
N PRO A 498 7.26 5.70 -20.82
CA PRO A 498 8.23 4.83 -21.48
C PRO A 498 8.45 3.48 -20.75
N ASN A 499 8.32 3.45 -19.43
CA ASN A 499 8.52 2.24 -18.64
C ASN A 499 7.27 1.34 -18.55
N HIS A 500 6.15 1.70 -19.19
CA HIS A 500 4.94 0.87 -19.27
C HIS A 500 4.43 0.40 -17.89
N LEU A 501 4.33 1.31 -16.91
CA LEU A 501 4.03 0.98 -15.52
C LEU A 501 2.55 0.75 -15.21
N VAL A 502 1.66 1.03 -16.15
CA VAL A 502 0.21 0.88 -15.97
C VAL A 502 -0.15 -0.60 -15.89
N VAL A 503 -0.87 -0.97 -14.82
CA VAL A 503 -1.50 -2.28 -14.64
C VAL A 503 -2.92 -2.04 -14.16
N GLY A 504 -3.91 -2.57 -14.86
CA GLY A 504 -5.32 -2.29 -14.63
C GLY A 504 -5.73 -0.92 -15.19
N SER A 505 -6.24 -0.01 -14.36
CA SER A 505 -6.73 1.31 -14.78
C SER A 505 -5.61 2.25 -15.27
N GLN A 506 -5.99 3.23 -16.09
CA GLN A 506 -5.10 4.31 -16.53
C GLN A 506 -4.80 5.25 -15.33
N ALA A 507 -3.76 4.95 -14.60
CA ALA A 507 -3.42 5.59 -13.34
C ALA A 507 -1.96 6.04 -13.29
N ARG A 508 -1.69 7.04 -12.42
CA ARG A 508 -0.36 7.55 -12.14
C ARG A 508 -0.19 7.97 -10.68
N ILE A 509 1.04 8.10 -10.27
CA ILE A 509 1.48 8.60 -8.96
C ILE A 509 2.70 9.49 -9.15
N LEU A 510 2.83 10.51 -8.30
CA LEU A 510 4.09 11.20 -8.00
C LEU A 510 4.06 11.70 -6.55
N TYR A 511 5.20 12.14 -6.01
CA TYR A 511 5.20 12.80 -4.71
C TYR A 511 5.10 14.32 -4.90
N ALA A 512 4.14 14.92 -4.20
CA ALA A 512 3.93 16.35 -4.18
C ALA A 512 3.54 16.81 -2.77
N ASP A 513 3.89 18.06 -2.47
CA ASP A 513 3.43 18.78 -1.28
C ASP A 513 2.02 19.36 -1.47
N ALA A 514 1.51 20.09 -0.49
CA ALA A 514 0.15 20.67 -0.55
C ALA A 514 -0.04 21.58 -1.77
N GLU A 515 0.94 22.43 -2.09
CA GLU A 515 0.89 23.31 -3.24
C GLU A 515 0.89 22.53 -4.55
N GLY A 516 1.76 21.54 -4.67
CA GLY A 516 1.87 20.68 -5.84
C GLY A 516 0.60 19.88 -6.10
N ARG A 517 0.06 19.22 -5.07
CA ARG A 517 -1.20 18.46 -5.19
C ARG A 517 -2.36 19.34 -5.64
N ALA A 518 -2.54 20.50 -4.99
CA ALA A 518 -3.63 21.41 -5.32
C ALA A 518 -3.51 21.99 -6.74
N LYS A 519 -2.33 22.47 -7.14
CA LYS A 519 -2.12 23.05 -8.48
C LYS A 519 -2.27 22.01 -9.59
N ILE A 520 -1.73 20.80 -9.42
CA ILE A 520 -1.90 19.69 -10.38
C ILE A 520 -3.39 19.36 -10.51
N ALA A 521 -4.09 19.16 -9.40
CA ALA A 521 -5.51 18.82 -9.40
C ALA A 521 -6.40 19.92 -10.01
N LEU A 522 -6.12 21.20 -9.73
CA LEU A 522 -6.83 22.33 -10.36
C LEU A 522 -6.58 22.38 -11.86
N ALA A 523 -5.35 22.12 -12.31
CA ALA A 523 -5.01 22.05 -13.72
C ALA A 523 -5.73 20.88 -14.42
N PHE A 524 -5.84 19.72 -13.79
CA PHE A 524 -6.66 18.62 -14.29
C PHE A 524 -8.15 19.00 -14.37
N ASN A 525 -8.67 19.64 -13.32
CA ASN A 525 -10.07 20.10 -13.31
C ASN A 525 -10.36 21.08 -14.43
N GLU A 526 -9.45 21.99 -14.72
CA GLU A 526 -9.57 22.95 -15.84
C GLU A 526 -9.46 22.23 -17.21
N ALA A 527 -8.58 21.24 -17.33
CA ALA A 527 -8.45 20.44 -18.55
C ALA A 527 -9.70 19.59 -18.83
N ILE A 528 -10.36 19.07 -17.80
CA ILE A 528 -11.67 18.40 -17.93
C ILE A 528 -12.72 19.41 -18.41
N LYS A 529 -12.78 20.59 -17.80
CA LYS A 529 -13.72 21.66 -18.19
C LYS A 529 -13.56 22.09 -19.65
N LYS A 530 -12.33 22.12 -20.16
CA LYS A 530 -12.02 22.44 -21.55
C LYS A 530 -12.21 21.27 -22.52
N GLY A 531 -12.43 20.08 -22.03
CA GLY A 531 -12.55 18.86 -22.83
C GLY A 531 -11.22 18.30 -23.35
N GLU A 532 -10.08 18.77 -22.80
CA GLU A 532 -8.74 18.19 -23.04
C GLU A 532 -8.59 16.83 -22.40
N ILE A 533 -9.27 16.61 -21.30
CA ILE A 533 -9.44 15.31 -20.62
C ILE A 533 -10.92 14.94 -20.74
N SER A 534 -11.18 13.75 -21.26
CA SER A 534 -12.51 13.37 -21.74
C SER A 534 -13.52 13.00 -20.65
N ARG A 535 -13.06 12.61 -19.45
CA ARG A 535 -13.91 12.13 -18.35
C ARG A 535 -13.37 12.59 -16.99
N PRO A 536 -14.16 12.52 -15.91
CA PRO A 536 -13.72 12.81 -14.56
C PRO A 536 -12.44 12.06 -14.19
N ILE A 537 -11.67 12.61 -13.26
CA ILE A 537 -10.49 11.99 -12.68
C ILE A 537 -10.77 11.65 -11.22
N VAL A 538 -10.32 10.49 -10.76
CA VAL A 538 -10.24 10.14 -9.35
C VAL A 538 -8.87 10.58 -8.84
N LEU A 539 -8.85 11.40 -7.80
CA LEU A 539 -7.66 11.78 -7.04
C LEU A 539 -7.62 10.98 -5.73
N GLY A 540 -6.42 10.71 -5.24
CA GLY A 540 -6.22 10.14 -3.93
C GLY A 540 -4.75 10.19 -3.53
N ARG A 541 -4.41 9.47 -2.47
CA ARG A 541 -3.03 9.27 -2.05
C ARG A 541 -2.80 7.84 -1.58
N ASP A 542 -1.54 7.48 -1.42
CA ASP A 542 -1.21 6.30 -0.62
C ASP A 542 -1.46 6.62 0.86
N HIS A 543 -1.74 5.61 1.66
CA HIS A 543 -1.82 5.78 3.11
C HIS A 543 -0.43 5.91 3.73
N HIS A 544 0.63 5.47 3.07
CA HIS A 544 2.02 5.81 3.33
C HIS A 544 2.26 7.28 2.96
N ASP A 545 1.96 8.22 3.84
CA ASP A 545 1.97 9.65 3.56
C ASP A 545 2.39 10.49 4.78
N VAL A 546 2.47 11.78 4.57
CA VAL A 546 2.71 12.84 5.58
C VAL A 546 1.69 12.77 6.70
N SER A 547 0.42 12.55 6.36
CA SER A 547 -0.75 12.55 7.23
C SER A 547 -1.51 11.25 7.13
N GLY A 548 -2.48 11.08 8.02
CA GLY A 548 -3.46 10.01 7.93
C GLY A 548 -2.95 8.64 8.32
N THR A 549 -1.73 8.50 8.82
CA THR A 549 -1.16 7.22 9.23
C THR A 549 -0.35 7.37 10.50
N ASP A 550 -0.72 6.62 11.52
CA ASP A 550 0.02 6.45 12.77
C ASP A 550 0.58 5.03 12.80
N SER A 551 1.88 4.90 12.56
CA SER A 551 2.62 3.64 12.48
C SER A 551 4.01 3.84 13.07
N PRO A 552 4.26 3.44 14.32
CA PRO A 552 5.49 3.75 15.04
C PRO A 552 6.75 3.17 14.41
N PHE A 553 6.61 2.11 13.62
CA PHE A 553 7.73 1.44 12.95
C PHE A 553 7.85 1.79 11.46
N ARG A 554 7.01 2.71 10.96
CA ARG A 554 7.01 3.11 9.55
C ARG A 554 6.76 4.63 9.41
N GLU A 555 5.52 5.08 9.21
CA GLU A 555 5.21 6.48 8.85
C GLU A 555 5.45 7.47 9.98
N THR A 556 5.34 7.05 11.23
CA THR A 556 5.61 7.89 12.40
C THR A 556 6.93 7.56 13.10
N SER A 557 7.80 6.78 12.45
CA SER A 557 9.10 6.37 13.03
C SER A 557 10.10 7.50 13.21
N ASN A 558 9.92 8.64 12.54
CA ASN A 558 10.72 9.86 12.73
C ASN A 558 10.02 10.91 13.63
N ILE A 559 9.00 10.52 14.39
CA ILE A 559 8.38 11.34 15.43
C ILE A 559 8.92 10.86 16.79
N TYR A 560 9.60 11.73 17.53
CA TYR A 560 10.39 11.34 18.70
C TYR A 560 9.85 11.86 20.05
N ASP A 561 8.67 12.44 20.08
CA ASP A 561 8.04 12.99 21.29
C ASP A 561 7.22 11.95 22.10
N GLY A 562 7.17 10.70 21.64
CA GLY A 562 6.38 9.62 22.25
C GLY A 562 4.98 9.46 21.62
N SER A 563 4.54 10.41 20.82
CA SER A 563 3.20 10.38 20.21
C SER A 563 3.11 9.52 18.96
N GLN A 564 4.22 8.97 18.48
CA GLN A 564 4.23 8.02 17.36
C GLN A 564 3.35 6.77 17.61
N PHE A 565 3.04 6.49 18.87
CA PHE A 565 2.14 5.39 19.27
C PHE A 565 0.67 5.78 19.39
N CYS A 566 0.31 7.04 19.08
CA CYS A 566 -1.05 7.55 19.18
C CYS A 566 -1.70 7.65 17.81
N ALA A 567 -2.97 7.22 17.69
CA ALA A 567 -3.71 7.20 16.42
C ALA A 567 -4.50 8.49 16.14
N ASP A 568 -4.22 9.58 16.87
CA ASP A 568 -4.99 10.82 16.79
C ASP A 568 -4.88 11.48 15.42
N MET A 569 -3.70 11.45 14.79
CA MET A 569 -3.48 12.05 13.49
C MET A 569 -4.30 11.36 12.40
N ALA A 570 -4.32 10.04 12.36
CA ALA A 570 -5.09 9.28 11.38
C ALA A 570 -6.60 9.57 11.50
N VAL A 571 -7.11 9.62 12.73
CA VAL A 571 -8.53 9.91 12.99
C VAL A 571 -8.88 11.36 12.61
N GLN A 572 -8.08 12.33 13.04
CA GLN A 572 -8.32 13.76 12.73
C GLN A 572 -8.24 14.03 11.24
N ASN A 573 -7.29 13.42 10.55
CA ASN A 573 -7.12 13.57 9.11
C ASN A 573 -8.38 13.15 8.36
N VAL A 574 -8.90 11.95 8.62
CA VAL A 574 -10.11 11.41 7.98
C VAL A 574 -11.36 12.25 8.30
N ILE A 575 -11.49 12.72 9.54
CA ILE A 575 -12.59 13.62 9.93
C ILE A 575 -12.53 14.91 9.11
N GLY A 576 -11.35 15.51 9.00
CA GLY A 576 -11.16 16.74 8.26
C GLY A 576 -11.38 16.62 6.76
N ASP A 577 -10.96 15.50 6.15
CA ASP A 577 -11.23 15.19 4.75
C ASP A 577 -12.73 15.02 4.49
N SER A 578 -13.44 14.38 5.44
CA SER A 578 -14.87 14.10 5.31
C SER A 578 -15.72 15.35 5.12
N PHE A 579 -15.42 16.43 5.82
CA PHE A 579 -16.24 17.66 5.71
C PHE A 579 -15.64 18.72 4.77
N ARG A 580 -14.52 18.40 4.06
CA ARG A 580 -13.92 19.27 3.03
C ARG A 580 -14.11 18.78 1.60
N GLY A 581 -14.97 17.78 1.39
CA GLY A 581 -15.37 17.37 0.04
C GLY A 581 -14.68 16.13 -0.51
N ALA A 582 -14.06 15.29 0.33
CA ALA A 582 -13.68 13.95 -0.10
C ALA A 582 -14.90 13.18 -0.61
N THR A 583 -14.77 12.51 -1.75
CA THR A 583 -15.86 11.72 -2.32
C THR A 583 -16.11 10.44 -1.50
N TRP A 584 -15.04 9.85 -0.98
CA TRP A 584 -15.13 8.80 0.06
C TRP A 584 -13.94 8.88 1.00
N VAL A 585 -14.14 8.38 2.19
CA VAL A 585 -13.10 8.30 3.22
C VAL A 585 -13.06 6.91 3.83
N SER A 586 -11.87 6.55 4.31
CA SER A 586 -11.64 5.27 4.96
C SER A 586 -10.70 5.40 6.15
N LEU A 587 -10.95 4.59 7.18
CA LEU A 587 -10.08 4.46 8.35
C LEU A 587 -9.89 2.98 8.68
N HIS A 588 -8.64 2.55 8.82
CA HIS A 588 -8.31 1.14 8.97
C HIS A 588 -7.35 0.88 10.12
N ASN A 589 -7.50 -0.26 10.77
CA ASN A 589 -6.42 -0.91 11.49
C ASN A 589 -5.75 -1.90 10.54
N GLY A 590 -4.42 -1.86 10.48
CA GLY A 590 -3.63 -2.71 9.61
C GLY A 590 -2.92 -1.95 8.51
N GLY A 591 -1.74 -2.43 8.13
CA GLY A 591 -0.89 -1.83 7.12
C GLY A 591 0.35 -2.67 6.85
N GLY A 592 1.39 -2.08 6.25
CA GLY A 592 2.62 -2.77 5.87
C GLY A 592 3.35 -3.46 7.02
N VAL A 593 3.21 -2.98 8.25
CA VAL A 593 3.82 -3.58 9.46
C VAL A 593 2.91 -4.56 10.19
N GLY A 594 1.67 -4.74 9.75
CA GLY A 594 0.77 -5.78 10.24
C GLY A 594 -0.48 -5.27 10.97
N TRP A 595 -1.34 -6.20 11.32
CA TRP A 595 -2.52 -5.98 12.15
C TRP A 595 -2.12 -5.57 13.57
N GLY A 596 -2.82 -4.57 14.10
CA GLY A 596 -2.58 -4.05 15.46
C GLY A 596 -1.36 -3.12 15.58
N GLU A 597 -0.58 -2.95 14.52
CA GLU A 597 0.65 -2.15 14.51
C GLU A 597 0.48 -0.77 13.86
N VAL A 598 -0.67 -0.50 13.25
CA VAL A 598 -0.91 0.73 12.49
C VAL A 598 -2.39 1.07 12.40
N ILE A 599 -2.69 2.36 12.58
CA ILE A 599 -3.98 2.96 12.19
C ILE A 599 -3.71 3.90 11.03
N ASN A 600 -4.48 3.75 9.96
CA ASN A 600 -4.29 4.56 8.76
C ASN A 600 -5.62 4.93 8.11
N GLY A 601 -5.63 6.05 7.43
CA GLY A 601 -6.79 6.54 6.70
C GLY A 601 -6.41 7.10 5.34
N GLY A 602 -7.39 7.19 4.48
CA GLY A 602 -7.24 7.76 3.15
C GLY A 602 -8.58 8.20 2.58
N PHE A 603 -8.50 8.77 1.39
CA PHE A 603 -9.64 9.31 0.68
C PHE A 603 -9.57 8.98 -0.81
N GLY A 604 -10.72 9.11 -1.48
CA GLY A 604 -10.79 9.35 -2.91
C GLY A 604 -11.60 10.62 -3.18
N MET A 605 -11.22 11.37 -4.20
CA MET A 605 -11.91 12.58 -4.64
C MET A 605 -12.14 12.51 -6.15
N VAL A 606 -13.38 12.61 -6.57
CA VAL A 606 -13.74 12.71 -7.99
C VAL A 606 -13.83 14.17 -8.39
N ILE A 607 -13.08 14.55 -9.41
CA ILE A 607 -13.12 15.88 -10.01
C ILE A 607 -13.68 15.81 -11.43
N ASP A 608 -14.56 16.74 -11.80
CA ASP A 608 -15.40 16.67 -13.01
C ASP A 608 -15.37 17.96 -13.86
N GLY A 609 -14.45 18.88 -13.57
CA GLY A 609 -14.37 20.19 -14.25
C GLY A 609 -15.25 21.27 -13.62
N GLY A 610 -16.01 20.95 -12.56
CA GLY A 610 -16.94 21.86 -11.90
C GLY A 610 -16.30 22.80 -10.87
N GLU A 611 -17.05 23.81 -10.44
CA GLU A 611 -16.63 24.76 -9.40
C GLU A 611 -16.58 24.12 -8.02
N ASP A 612 -17.51 23.20 -7.71
CA ASP A 612 -17.47 22.45 -6.45
C ASP A 612 -16.20 21.60 -6.38
N SER A 613 -15.78 20.95 -7.48
CA SER A 613 -14.50 20.22 -7.55
C SER A 613 -13.33 21.13 -7.30
N ALA A 614 -13.27 22.33 -7.89
CA ALA A 614 -12.17 23.29 -7.66
C ALA A 614 -12.09 23.74 -6.20
N ARG A 615 -13.23 24.00 -5.56
CA ARG A 615 -13.32 24.34 -4.14
C ARG A 615 -12.83 23.19 -3.24
N HIS A 616 -13.34 21.98 -3.46
CA HIS A 616 -12.95 20.80 -2.69
C HIS A 616 -11.46 20.49 -2.82
N ILE A 617 -10.88 20.61 -4.03
CA ILE A 617 -9.45 20.48 -4.25
C ILE A 617 -8.67 21.43 -3.33
N SER A 618 -9.04 22.72 -3.35
CA SER A 618 -8.32 23.75 -2.60
C SER A 618 -8.43 23.57 -1.09
N GLU A 619 -9.61 23.19 -0.58
CA GLU A 619 -9.85 23.03 0.85
C GLU A 619 -9.31 21.70 1.41
N MET A 620 -9.59 20.59 0.73
CA MET A 620 -9.32 19.26 1.25
C MET A 620 -7.85 18.85 1.06
N LEU A 621 -7.26 19.06 -0.11
CA LEU A 621 -5.84 18.71 -0.33
C LEU A 621 -4.90 19.60 0.49
N PHE A 622 -5.29 20.84 0.75
CA PHE A 622 -4.58 21.72 1.68
C PHE A 622 -4.59 21.13 3.11
N TRP A 623 -5.77 20.75 3.60
CA TRP A 623 -5.92 20.16 4.93
C TRP A 623 -5.19 18.82 5.04
N ASP A 624 -5.38 17.93 4.10
CA ASP A 624 -4.86 16.55 4.15
C ASP A 624 -3.34 16.54 4.35
N VAL A 625 -2.61 17.43 3.71
CA VAL A 625 -1.15 17.53 3.88
C VAL A 625 -0.77 18.33 5.13
N ASN A 626 -1.33 19.52 5.30
CA ASN A 626 -0.89 20.44 6.36
C ASN A 626 -1.26 19.96 7.77
N ASN A 627 -2.29 19.12 7.92
CA ASN A 627 -2.58 18.42 9.16
C ASN A 627 -1.38 17.60 9.64
N GLY A 628 -0.77 16.83 8.75
CA GLY A 628 0.42 16.05 9.08
C GLY A 628 1.68 16.89 9.32
N ILE A 629 1.88 17.97 8.55
CA ILE A 629 3.01 18.88 8.78
C ILE A 629 2.88 19.56 10.14
N ALA A 630 1.69 20.05 10.50
CA ALA A 630 1.44 20.64 11.82
C ALA A 630 1.72 19.65 12.96
N ARG A 631 1.30 18.39 12.80
CA ARG A 631 1.55 17.33 13.76
C ARG A 631 3.04 17.03 13.95
N ARG A 632 3.79 16.95 12.84
CA ARG A 632 5.23 16.74 12.84
C ARG A 632 5.99 17.94 13.37
N SER A 633 5.53 19.17 13.07
CA SER A 633 6.04 20.40 13.63
C SER A 633 5.92 20.41 15.17
N TRP A 634 4.76 20.06 15.70
CA TRP A 634 4.55 19.97 17.14
C TRP A 634 5.47 18.92 17.80
N ALA A 635 5.79 17.84 17.10
CA ALA A 635 6.76 16.84 17.52
C ALA A 635 8.25 17.30 17.42
N ARG A 636 8.47 18.55 17.04
CA ARG A 636 9.81 19.21 16.90
C ARG A 636 10.61 18.79 15.67
N ASN A 637 9.96 18.22 14.64
CA ASN A 637 10.65 17.94 13.38
C ASN A 637 10.99 19.27 12.67
N GLU A 638 12.27 19.57 12.52
CA GLU A 638 12.75 20.88 12.01
C GLU A 638 12.23 21.21 10.60
N GLY A 639 12.23 20.25 9.69
CA GLY A 639 11.70 20.44 8.33
C GLY A 639 10.23 20.83 8.34
N SER A 640 9.45 20.22 9.24
CA SER A 640 8.02 20.53 9.39
C SER A 640 7.78 21.90 10.04
N ILE A 641 8.61 22.30 11.00
CA ILE A 641 8.54 23.66 11.57
C ILE A 641 8.74 24.69 10.45
N ARG A 642 9.82 24.58 9.67
CA ARG A 642 10.09 25.50 8.54
C ARG A 642 8.97 25.48 7.49
N SER A 643 8.41 24.30 7.21
CA SER A 643 7.34 24.15 6.22
C SER A 643 6.06 24.82 6.66
N ILE A 644 5.64 24.61 7.91
CA ILE A 644 4.39 25.19 8.41
C ILE A 644 4.49 26.69 8.67
N GLU A 645 5.67 27.20 9.07
CA GLU A 645 5.93 28.63 9.19
C GLU A 645 5.79 29.33 7.83
N ARG A 646 6.36 28.73 6.78
CA ARG A 646 6.23 29.23 5.41
C ARG A 646 4.78 29.23 4.95
N GLU A 647 4.02 28.18 5.31
CA GLU A 647 2.63 28.06 4.93
C GLU A 647 1.74 29.07 5.67
N MET A 648 1.99 29.34 6.96
CA MET A 648 1.32 30.41 7.71
C MET A 648 1.54 31.80 7.11
N GLN A 649 2.71 32.05 6.51
CA GLN A 649 2.99 33.33 5.81
C GLN A 649 2.22 33.46 4.48
N ARG A 650 1.91 32.34 3.83
CA ARG A 650 1.25 32.29 2.52
C ARG A 650 -0.28 32.23 2.61
N THR A 651 -0.80 31.62 3.67
CA THR A 651 -2.22 31.30 3.81
C THR A 651 -2.87 32.13 4.90
N PRO A 652 -3.62 33.20 4.54
CA PRO A 652 -4.36 34.00 5.51
C PRO A 652 -5.33 33.13 6.34
N GLY A 653 -5.29 33.31 7.66
CA GLY A 653 -6.13 32.57 8.60
C GLY A 653 -5.56 31.24 9.09
N LEU A 654 -4.47 30.73 8.49
CA LEU A 654 -3.74 29.61 9.06
C LEU A 654 -2.93 30.09 10.27
N ASN A 655 -3.19 29.48 11.42
CA ASN A 655 -2.44 29.77 12.65
C ASN A 655 -2.17 28.44 13.38
N VAL A 656 -0.95 27.95 13.27
CA VAL A 656 -0.50 26.68 13.86
C VAL A 656 0.37 26.98 15.08
N THR A 657 0.10 26.28 16.18
CA THR A 657 0.95 26.36 17.37
C THR A 657 2.31 25.72 17.10
N LEU A 658 3.36 26.51 17.26
CA LEU A 658 4.74 26.03 17.12
C LEU A 658 5.33 25.63 18.48
N PRO A 659 6.21 24.62 18.53
CA PRO A 659 6.89 24.23 19.75
C PRO A 659 7.96 25.27 20.14
N ASN A 660 8.07 25.55 21.43
CA ASN A 660 9.24 26.23 21.98
C ASN A 660 10.33 25.17 22.22
N LEU A 661 11.45 25.29 21.54
CA LEU A 661 12.57 24.38 21.70
C LEU A 661 13.27 24.59 23.04
N VAL A 662 13.63 23.52 23.70
CA VAL A 662 14.33 23.53 25.02
C VAL A 662 15.78 23.15 24.80
N ASP A 663 16.69 23.83 25.46
CA ASP A 663 18.10 23.47 25.48
C ASP A 663 18.29 22.18 26.29
N ASP A 664 18.95 21.18 25.71
CA ASP A 664 19.16 19.87 26.33
C ASP A 664 19.92 19.99 27.67
N SER A 665 20.84 20.94 27.79
CA SER A 665 21.56 21.19 29.03
C SER A 665 20.67 21.59 30.20
N ILE A 666 19.50 22.19 29.95
CA ILE A 666 18.51 22.51 30.97
C ILE A 666 17.83 21.23 31.45
N ILE A 667 17.55 20.33 30.52
CA ILE A 667 16.92 19.04 30.84
C ILE A 667 17.89 18.14 31.61
N ASP A 668 19.14 18.02 31.13
CA ASP A 668 20.17 17.21 31.78
C ASP A 668 20.45 17.64 33.22
N ASN A 669 20.32 18.91 33.54
CA ASN A 669 20.49 19.46 34.88
C ASN A 669 19.24 19.41 35.77
N ALA A 670 18.09 18.93 35.23
CA ALA A 670 16.83 18.87 35.99
C ALA A 670 16.65 17.57 36.78
N PHE A 671 17.44 16.53 36.47
CA PHE A 671 17.43 15.22 37.07
C PHE A 671 18.81 14.87 37.59
#